data_8e43ec523ffd9c6311aaaba217392a8d
#
_entry.id   8e43ec523ffd9c6311aaaba217392a8d
#
_cell.length_a   1.000
_cell.length_b   1.000
_cell.length_c   1.000
_cell.angle_alpha   90.00
_cell.angle_beta   90.00
_cell.angle_gamma   90.00
#
_symmetry.space_group_name_H-M   'P 1'
#
loop_
_entity.id
_entity.type
_entity.pdbx_description
1 polymer ?
#
loop_
_entity_poly.entity_id
_entity_poly.type
_entity_poly.pdbx_seq_one_letter_code
_entity_poly.pdbx_strand_id
1 'polypeptide(L)'
;MHSTKHTLRTVIAIVLTASVLLGTVVYAKRSKVTFTLPDTTTAETGTNRYTMLSELTAEAGNGLTTDGYHMAAENDALSLWLDESNTCLRVMDKKSGYVWGESPNGYENDLNDMWNAMANTLLTVFYYDADDSENQYSLSEEGVTTVCTTEGDTVRFDVSYDQIDIRLSFTVQLFDDRFELHVVPGSLQENGDNKISRLYFLPFFGSTLHGGTDGYFFVPDGSGALMRFDPNTRYDTPYVARVYGLDSGVDTINGVNDLQAKRPNDYLTDEYTASVPVYGIVHGAEQHAAMAVLTDSAEYATISASLAGETIPYNHIGAYFEYRKMYNKPVSKSNSIYESQEEAADITPGMAVYLLSGEDASYSGMARKYRRVLEQQGVLTRQEGTAQDIPLRVEAVAAEIRSGFLFNGTRTLTTLDQAKEIYQRLNTEGITNISFVMSGWQKGGLNGNRYGTTAIQRSVGTASGLRSLADYITGQGGHFSLGLDPIHINKSQGRISYLVDTTASKELSHYYLQNTAAMFQETYVISPRIAANTLTDLSKTLSDYDLSLDSIGKELPSDYSQKRSISRTDSLSLFVKTMAGIGEDRRVSVATPNAYLWGEIDEITSIPMMNSQFTMETDSVPFLQMVLKGYIPYYAPYANQGFYRQACILRTIEYGAYPSFLVMGAENSQLLKTPLVDRFSLCFDDWEGTIGTTYQRVNAALSAVEGAAMQEHRALISGVVRVQYDNGVSVYVNYNSDAVTVDGVTVEGLDFAVKRG
;
A
#
# COMPACT_ATOMS: atom_id res chain seq x y z
N MET A 1 -8.30 -25.71 74.35
CA MET A 1 -8.81 -24.85 73.26
C MET A 1 -7.76 -24.46 72.17
N HIS A 2 -6.50 -24.83 72.26
CA HIS A 2 -5.49 -24.54 71.21
C HIS A 2 -5.36 -25.60 70.12
N SER A 3 -5.66 -26.87 70.40
CA SER A 3 -5.54 -27.97 69.44
C SER A 3 -6.59 -27.93 68.32
N THR A 4 -7.81 -27.53 68.61
CA THR A 4 -8.92 -27.53 67.66
C THR A 4 -8.81 -26.44 66.58
N LYS A 5 -8.10 -25.33 66.84
CA LYS A 5 -7.90 -24.28 65.85
C LYS A 5 -6.85 -24.61 64.79
N HIS A 6 -5.83 -25.41 65.14
CA HIS A 6 -4.82 -25.88 64.17
C HIS A 6 -5.39 -26.93 63.24
N THR A 7 -6.19 -27.89 63.76
CA THR A 7 -6.85 -28.93 62.94
C THR A 7 -7.83 -28.30 61.94
N LEU A 8 -8.61 -27.28 62.37
CA LEU A 8 -9.54 -26.60 61.48
C LEU A 8 -8.85 -25.81 60.35
N ARG A 9 -7.73 -25.14 60.65
CA ARG A 9 -6.92 -24.43 59.64
C ARG A 9 -6.31 -25.40 58.63
N THR A 10 -5.81 -26.55 59.08
CA THR A 10 -5.23 -27.59 58.21
C THR A 10 -6.30 -28.20 57.30
N VAL A 11 -7.50 -28.47 57.79
CA VAL A 11 -8.63 -29.01 57.04
C VAL A 11 -9.09 -27.96 55.98
N ILE A 12 -9.19 -26.68 56.34
CA ILE A 12 -9.56 -25.60 55.38
C ILE A 12 -8.49 -25.45 54.30
N ALA A 13 -7.19 -25.53 54.64
CA ALA A 13 -6.11 -25.48 53.68
C ALA A 13 -6.13 -26.68 52.71
N ILE A 14 -6.39 -27.88 53.19
CA ILE A 14 -6.54 -29.09 52.36
C ILE A 14 -7.74 -29.00 51.44
N VAL A 15 -8.87 -28.52 51.94
CA VAL A 15 -10.08 -28.35 51.13
C VAL A 15 -9.90 -27.28 50.05
N LEU A 16 -9.24 -26.17 50.38
CA LEU A 16 -8.91 -25.12 49.38
C LEU A 16 -7.93 -25.64 48.32
N THR A 17 -6.92 -26.37 48.71
CA THR A 17 -5.95 -26.95 47.77
C THR A 17 -6.58 -28.02 46.89
N ALA A 18 -7.44 -28.86 47.43
CA ALA A 18 -8.21 -29.86 46.68
C ALA A 18 -9.21 -29.19 45.70
N SER A 19 -9.83 -28.09 46.11
CA SER A 19 -10.78 -27.35 45.26
C SER A 19 -10.03 -26.64 44.08
N VAL A 20 -8.81 -26.13 44.32
CA VAL A 20 -7.97 -25.55 43.28
C VAL A 20 -7.47 -26.63 42.32
N LEU A 21 -7.04 -27.80 42.85
CA LEU A 21 -6.64 -28.93 42.01
C LEU A 21 -7.80 -29.54 41.22
N LEU A 22 -9.00 -29.65 41.78
CA LEU A 22 -10.21 -30.06 41.02
C LEU A 22 -10.56 -29.01 39.95
N GLY A 23 -10.48 -27.72 40.27
CA GLY A 23 -10.72 -26.64 39.33
C GLY A 23 -9.77 -26.67 38.17
N THR A 24 -8.48 -26.91 38.42
CA THR A 24 -7.44 -27.03 37.36
C THR A 24 -7.60 -28.29 36.51
N VAL A 25 -7.99 -29.42 37.10
CA VAL A 25 -8.26 -30.67 36.35
C VAL A 25 -9.52 -30.54 35.49
N VAL A 26 -10.56 -29.87 36.00
CA VAL A 26 -11.80 -29.61 35.23
C VAL A 26 -11.52 -28.59 34.12
N TYR A 27 -10.64 -27.60 34.35
CA TYR A 27 -10.22 -26.64 33.34
C TYR A 27 -9.34 -27.30 32.26
N ALA A 28 -8.42 -28.17 32.65
CA ALA A 28 -7.58 -28.94 31.72
C ALA A 28 -8.38 -29.96 30.89
N LYS A 29 -9.47 -30.52 31.42
CA LYS A 29 -10.35 -31.40 30.64
C LYS A 29 -11.31 -30.68 29.70
N ARG A 30 -11.56 -29.37 29.93
CA ARG A 30 -12.42 -28.55 29.03
C ARG A 30 -11.64 -27.97 27.84
N SER A 31 -10.32 -28.07 27.83
CA SER A 31 -9.47 -27.45 26.78
C SER A 31 -9.18 -28.33 25.57
N LYS A 32 -9.84 -29.46 25.40
CA LYS A 32 -9.93 -30.12 24.09
C LYS A 32 -11.15 -29.59 23.33
N VAL A 33 -11.14 -28.33 22.97
CA VAL A 33 -11.98 -27.85 21.89
C VAL A 33 -11.36 -28.37 20.61
N THR A 34 -11.92 -29.44 20.07
CA THR A 34 -11.64 -29.87 18.71
C THR A 34 -12.30 -28.81 17.82
N PHE A 35 -11.52 -27.87 17.30
CA PHE A 35 -11.99 -27.01 16.23
C PHE A 35 -12.16 -27.90 15.00
N THR A 36 -13.37 -28.28 14.69
CA THR A 36 -13.74 -28.67 13.35
C THR A 36 -13.80 -27.36 12.57
N LEU A 37 -12.83 -27.14 11.68
CA LEU A 37 -12.95 -26.06 10.70
C LEU A 37 -14.29 -26.27 9.98
N PRO A 38 -15.12 -25.22 9.81
CA PRO A 38 -16.31 -25.34 9.00
C PRO A 38 -15.88 -25.88 7.63
N ASP A 39 -16.69 -26.75 7.08
CA ASP A 39 -16.50 -27.27 5.73
C ASP A 39 -16.49 -26.09 4.76
N THR A 40 -15.28 -25.72 4.28
CA THR A 40 -15.07 -24.57 3.41
C THR A 40 -15.37 -24.88 1.97
N THR A 41 -16.05 -25.98 1.68
CA THR A 41 -16.48 -26.33 0.31
C THR A 41 -17.53 -25.38 -0.23
N THR A 42 -18.22 -24.60 0.61
CA THR A 42 -18.88 -23.37 0.17
C THR A 42 -17.87 -22.24 0.33
N ALA A 43 -16.91 -22.19 -0.57
CA ALA A 43 -16.14 -20.98 -0.71
C ALA A 43 -17.14 -19.87 -1.04
N GLU A 44 -17.34 -18.94 -0.14
CA GLU A 44 -17.66 -17.61 -0.53
C GLU A 44 -16.49 -17.22 -1.45
N THR A 45 -16.70 -17.42 -2.73
CA THR A 45 -15.84 -16.87 -3.78
C THR A 45 -15.76 -15.41 -3.39
N GLY A 46 -14.56 -14.96 -3.09
CA GLY A 46 -14.37 -13.64 -2.52
C GLY A 46 -15.16 -12.64 -3.33
N THR A 47 -15.62 -11.62 -2.69
CA THR A 47 -16.45 -10.54 -3.17
C THR A 47 -15.95 -9.84 -4.44
N ASN A 48 -14.89 -10.32 -5.07
CA ASN A 48 -14.31 -9.72 -6.24
C ASN A 48 -15.11 -10.08 -7.48
N ARG A 49 -15.91 -9.15 -7.89
CA ARG A 49 -16.42 -9.06 -9.24
C ARG A 49 -15.26 -8.57 -10.13
N TYR A 50 -15.13 -9.17 -11.30
CA TYR A 50 -14.27 -8.65 -12.35
C TYR A 50 -15.13 -8.08 -13.46
N THR A 51 -14.85 -6.85 -13.86
CA THR A 51 -15.48 -6.24 -15.04
C THR A 51 -14.98 -6.95 -16.29
N MET A 52 -15.89 -7.57 -17.02
CA MET A 52 -15.59 -8.17 -18.31
C MET A 52 -15.67 -7.11 -19.41
N LEU A 53 -14.81 -7.20 -20.43
CA LEU A 53 -14.87 -6.28 -21.57
C LEU A 53 -16.24 -6.26 -22.24
N SER A 54 -16.94 -7.41 -22.28
CA SER A 54 -18.29 -7.51 -22.82
C SER A 54 -19.35 -6.75 -22.00
N GLU A 55 -19.05 -6.32 -20.80
CA GLU A 55 -19.94 -5.50 -19.97
C GLU A 55 -19.76 -4.00 -20.21
N LEU A 56 -18.69 -3.60 -20.92
CA LEU A 56 -18.45 -2.22 -21.31
C LEU A 56 -19.00 -1.96 -22.71
N THR A 57 -19.55 -0.77 -22.91
CA THR A 57 -20.00 -0.35 -24.23
C THR A 57 -18.81 -0.20 -25.17
N ALA A 58 -18.94 -0.72 -26.38
CA ALA A 58 -17.84 -0.79 -27.34
C ALA A 58 -17.38 0.59 -27.86
N GLU A 59 -18.18 1.63 -27.75
CA GLU A 59 -17.86 2.92 -28.36
C GLU A 59 -17.81 4.05 -27.30
N ALA A 60 -16.63 4.63 -27.15
CA ALA A 60 -16.42 5.83 -26.32
C ALA A 60 -16.81 7.13 -27.05
N GLY A 61 -17.23 7.05 -28.30
CA GLY A 61 -17.45 8.24 -29.14
C GLY A 61 -16.14 8.86 -29.63
N ASN A 62 -16.21 10.09 -30.13
CA ASN A 62 -15.05 10.81 -30.68
C ASN A 62 -14.33 11.69 -29.63
N GLY A 63 -14.73 11.61 -28.38
CA GLY A 63 -14.26 12.51 -27.33
C GLY A 63 -14.86 13.91 -27.43
N LEU A 64 -14.14 14.89 -26.92
CA LEU A 64 -14.50 16.31 -27.03
C LEU A 64 -14.17 16.84 -28.43
N THR A 65 -14.68 18.03 -28.78
CA THR A 65 -14.30 18.75 -30.02
C THR A 65 -13.26 19.81 -29.69
N THR A 66 -12.57 20.31 -30.70
CA THR A 66 -11.65 21.46 -30.55
C THR A 66 -12.33 22.77 -30.96
N ASP A 67 -13.63 22.76 -31.21
CA ASP A 67 -14.38 23.97 -31.57
C ASP A 67 -14.34 25.00 -30.44
N GLY A 68 -14.05 26.26 -30.76
CA GLY A 68 -13.90 27.34 -29.78
C GLY A 68 -12.54 27.36 -29.08
N TYR A 69 -11.59 26.46 -29.46
CA TYR A 69 -10.24 26.42 -28.94
C TYR A 69 -9.22 26.80 -30.04
N HIS A 70 -8.10 27.40 -29.63
CA HIS A 70 -6.99 27.65 -30.53
C HIS A 70 -5.82 26.67 -30.23
N MET A 71 -5.12 26.25 -31.28
CA MET A 71 -3.97 25.37 -31.14
C MET A 71 -2.80 26.14 -30.53
N ALA A 72 -2.36 25.72 -29.35
CA ALA A 72 -1.27 26.37 -28.62
C ALA A 72 0.09 25.71 -28.89
N ALA A 73 0.14 24.38 -29.04
CA ALA A 73 1.32 23.62 -29.37
C ALA A 73 0.96 22.32 -30.09
N GLU A 74 1.87 21.77 -30.88
CA GLU A 74 1.71 20.45 -31.49
C GLU A 74 3.05 19.80 -31.78
N ASN A 75 3.07 18.46 -31.77
CA ASN A 75 4.16 17.61 -32.29
C ASN A 75 3.58 16.55 -33.24
N ASP A 76 4.36 15.56 -33.63
CA ASP A 76 3.92 14.53 -34.57
C ASP A 76 2.78 13.65 -34.00
N ALA A 77 2.69 13.52 -32.69
CA ALA A 77 1.76 12.61 -32.00
C ALA A 77 0.54 13.32 -31.40
N LEU A 78 0.75 14.48 -30.79
CA LEU A 78 -0.26 15.20 -30.00
C LEU A 78 -0.44 16.62 -30.48
N SER A 79 -1.61 17.21 -30.23
CA SER A 79 -1.83 18.65 -30.33
C SER A 79 -2.55 19.16 -29.08
N LEU A 80 -2.07 20.29 -28.56
CA LEU A 80 -2.60 21.01 -27.39
C LEU A 80 -3.42 22.22 -27.85
N TRP A 81 -4.61 22.31 -27.35
CA TRP A 81 -5.55 23.36 -27.65
C TRP A 81 -5.99 24.07 -26.36
N LEU A 82 -6.07 25.38 -26.40
CA LEU A 82 -6.53 26.21 -25.28
C LEU A 82 -7.77 26.98 -25.68
N ASP A 83 -8.67 27.19 -24.72
CA ASP A 83 -9.83 28.10 -24.90
C ASP A 83 -9.37 29.56 -25.04
N GLU A 84 -10.27 30.47 -25.40
CA GLU A 84 -9.94 31.89 -25.59
C GLU A 84 -9.34 32.53 -24.32
N SER A 85 -9.74 32.08 -23.15
CA SER A 85 -9.30 32.59 -21.86
C SER A 85 -8.00 31.95 -21.36
N ASN A 86 -7.52 30.89 -22.01
CA ASN A 86 -6.39 30.05 -21.58
C ASN A 86 -6.61 29.42 -20.20
N THR A 87 -7.85 29.06 -19.89
CA THR A 87 -8.24 28.46 -18.61
C THR A 87 -8.51 26.98 -18.71
N CYS A 88 -8.89 26.50 -19.89
CA CYS A 88 -9.13 25.09 -20.19
C CYS A 88 -8.20 24.59 -21.28
N LEU A 89 -7.83 23.31 -21.21
CA LEU A 89 -7.04 22.68 -22.26
C LEU A 89 -7.78 21.49 -22.89
N ARG A 90 -7.42 21.20 -24.14
CA ARG A 90 -7.76 19.95 -24.82
C ARG A 90 -6.52 19.36 -25.45
N VAL A 91 -6.36 18.06 -25.36
CA VAL A 91 -5.27 17.33 -26.00
C VAL A 91 -5.85 16.29 -26.94
N MET A 92 -5.50 16.40 -28.20
CA MET A 92 -5.87 15.43 -29.24
C MET A 92 -4.74 14.42 -29.42
N ASP A 93 -5.05 13.14 -29.29
CA ASP A 93 -4.21 12.05 -29.79
C ASP A 93 -4.42 11.97 -31.32
N LYS A 94 -3.43 12.38 -32.10
CA LYS A 94 -3.49 12.43 -33.56
C LYS A 94 -3.65 11.05 -34.21
N LYS A 95 -3.22 9.98 -33.50
CA LYS A 95 -3.34 8.61 -34.01
C LYS A 95 -4.77 8.11 -33.98
N SER A 96 -5.49 8.37 -32.89
CA SER A 96 -6.87 7.93 -32.72
C SER A 96 -7.88 9.03 -33.13
N GLY A 97 -7.46 10.28 -33.16
CA GLY A 97 -8.33 11.44 -33.35
C GLY A 97 -9.15 11.77 -32.09
N TYR A 98 -8.93 11.05 -30.98
CA TYR A 98 -9.67 11.27 -29.74
C TYR A 98 -9.18 12.52 -29.01
N VAL A 99 -10.12 13.36 -28.56
CA VAL A 99 -9.83 14.60 -27.86
C VAL A 99 -10.15 14.44 -26.37
N TRP A 100 -9.13 14.57 -25.56
CA TRP A 100 -9.20 14.61 -24.10
C TRP A 100 -9.29 16.06 -23.60
N GLY A 101 -9.90 16.30 -22.45
CA GLY A 101 -9.96 17.63 -21.84
C GLY A 101 -10.81 17.66 -20.58
N GLU A 102 -10.96 18.86 -20.05
CA GLU A 102 -11.88 19.14 -18.95
C GLU A 102 -13.28 19.33 -19.51
N SER A 103 -14.26 19.12 -18.65
CA SER A 103 -15.69 19.36 -18.86
C SER A 103 -16.27 18.82 -20.18
N PRO A 104 -17.15 17.85 -20.15
CA PRO A 104 -17.92 17.45 -21.32
C PRO A 104 -18.82 18.60 -21.76
N ASN A 105 -18.87 18.88 -23.08
CA ASN A 105 -19.70 19.93 -23.69
C ASN A 105 -21.18 19.84 -23.24
N GLY A 106 -21.73 20.95 -22.77
CA GLY A 106 -23.19 21.14 -22.73
C GLY A 106 -23.85 21.06 -21.35
N TYR A 107 -23.12 21.14 -20.25
CA TYR A 107 -23.70 21.04 -18.89
C TYR A 107 -23.45 22.24 -17.97
N GLU A 108 -23.45 23.44 -18.54
CA GLU A 108 -23.19 24.69 -17.81
C GLU A 108 -24.20 25.02 -16.70
N ASN A 109 -25.33 24.31 -16.60
CA ASN A 109 -26.45 24.70 -15.73
C ASN A 109 -26.70 23.80 -14.50
N ASP A 110 -25.96 22.67 -14.34
CA ASP A 110 -26.27 21.72 -13.29
C ASP A 110 -25.29 21.76 -12.11
N LEU A 111 -24.22 22.55 -12.19
CA LEU A 111 -23.25 22.76 -11.14
C LEU A 111 -23.44 24.12 -10.45
N ASN A 112 -23.16 24.19 -9.14
CA ASN A 112 -23.01 25.47 -8.47
C ASN A 112 -21.74 26.19 -8.97
N ASP A 113 -21.62 27.49 -8.69
CA ASP A 113 -20.55 28.35 -9.21
C ASP A 113 -19.15 27.76 -8.90
N MET A 114 -18.96 27.22 -7.69
CA MET A 114 -17.71 26.63 -7.24
C MET A 114 -17.32 25.39 -8.08
N TRP A 115 -18.23 24.45 -8.25
CA TRP A 115 -17.98 23.24 -9.03
C TRP A 115 -17.90 23.54 -10.53
N ASN A 116 -18.66 24.53 -10.99
CA ASN A 116 -18.58 24.97 -12.38
C ASN A 116 -17.20 25.59 -12.68
N ALA A 117 -16.65 26.39 -11.78
CA ALA A 117 -15.31 26.93 -11.91
C ALA A 117 -14.25 25.81 -11.96
N MET A 118 -14.35 24.80 -11.09
CA MET A 118 -13.45 23.64 -11.10
C MET A 118 -13.60 22.76 -12.34
N ALA A 119 -14.80 22.59 -12.88
CA ALA A 119 -15.04 21.77 -14.07
C ALA A 119 -14.53 22.43 -15.36
N ASN A 120 -14.30 23.74 -15.34
CA ASN A 120 -13.87 24.53 -16.49
C ASN A 120 -12.50 25.18 -16.26
N THR A 121 -11.58 24.44 -15.67
CA THR A 121 -10.23 24.96 -15.38
C THR A 121 -9.16 23.86 -15.41
N LEU A 122 -7.99 24.21 -15.87
CA LEU A 122 -6.82 23.32 -15.81
C LEU A 122 -6.08 23.41 -14.47
N LEU A 123 -6.39 24.42 -13.63
CA LEU A 123 -5.76 24.60 -12.32
C LEU A 123 -6.73 25.25 -11.34
N THR A 124 -6.83 24.68 -10.13
CA THR A 124 -7.47 25.29 -8.98
C THR A 124 -6.46 25.37 -7.84
N VAL A 125 -6.35 26.54 -7.21
CA VAL A 125 -5.62 26.71 -5.95
C VAL A 125 -6.62 26.71 -4.80
N PHE A 126 -6.22 26.05 -3.69
CA PHE A 126 -6.88 26.19 -2.41
C PHE A 126 -5.97 27.03 -1.52
N TYR A 127 -6.54 27.85 -0.67
CA TYR A 127 -5.78 28.74 0.18
C TYR A 127 -6.47 28.92 1.55
N TYR A 128 -5.68 29.17 2.57
CA TYR A 128 -6.16 29.62 3.87
C TYR A 128 -6.19 31.14 3.89
N ASP A 129 -7.29 31.71 4.37
CA ASP A 129 -7.42 33.15 4.63
C ASP A 129 -6.86 33.51 6.01
N ALA A 130 -6.98 34.79 6.40
CA ALA A 130 -6.48 35.29 7.69
C ALA A 130 -7.13 34.63 8.93
N ASP A 131 -8.26 33.95 8.77
CA ASP A 131 -8.97 33.23 9.82
C ASP A 131 -8.70 31.71 9.78
N ASP A 132 -7.69 31.26 9.00
CA ASP A 132 -7.38 29.83 8.74
C ASP A 132 -8.54 29.06 8.11
N SER A 133 -9.47 29.75 7.41
CA SER A 133 -10.53 29.10 6.65
C SER A 133 -10.03 28.75 5.26
N GLU A 134 -10.24 27.49 4.84
CA GLU A 134 -9.83 27.06 3.50
C GLU A 134 -10.86 27.47 2.46
N ASN A 135 -10.40 28.15 1.42
CA ASN A 135 -11.15 28.61 0.26
C ASN A 135 -10.49 28.07 -1.01
N GLN A 136 -11.18 28.17 -2.14
CA GLN A 136 -10.63 27.80 -3.45
C GLN A 136 -10.77 28.91 -4.45
N TYR A 137 -9.89 28.89 -5.48
CA TYR A 137 -9.92 29.83 -6.59
C TYR A 137 -9.39 29.17 -7.86
N SER A 138 -10.24 29.08 -8.88
CA SER A 138 -9.93 28.46 -10.18
C SER A 138 -9.45 29.49 -11.19
N LEU A 139 -8.73 29.08 -12.24
CA LEU A 139 -8.27 29.99 -13.30
C LEU A 139 -9.43 30.68 -14.06
N SER A 140 -10.58 30.03 -14.12
CA SER A 140 -11.75 30.52 -14.83
C SER A 140 -12.53 31.60 -14.06
N GLU A 141 -12.14 31.92 -12.83
CA GLU A 141 -12.87 32.89 -12.00
C GLU A 141 -12.43 34.33 -12.24
N GLU A 142 -13.32 35.28 -11.95
CA GLU A 142 -13.08 36.72 -12.14
C GLU A 142 -11.92 37.22 -11.27
N GLY A 143 -11.02 38.01 -11.82
CA GLY A 143 -9.83 38.53 -11.08
C GLY A 143 -8.61 37.64 -11.14
N VAL A 144 -8.61 36.64 -12.02
CA VAL A 144 -7.42 35.86 -12.38
C VAL A 144 -6.86 36.37 -13.72
N THR A 145 -5.57 36.61 -13.75
CA THR A 145 -4.85 36.97 -14.99
C THR A 145 -3.93 35.83 -15.38
N THR A 146 -4.12 35.27 -16.57
CA THR A 146 -3.28 34.21 -17.15
C THR A 146 -2.57 34.71 -18.38
N VAL A 147 -1.25 34.64 -18.40
CA VAL A 147 -0.41 34.94 -19.56
C VAL A 147 0.23 33.67 -20.08
N CYS A 148 -0.05 33.32 -21.34
CA CYS A 148 0.52 32.15 -21.98
C CYS A 148 1.65 32.52 -22.94
N THR A 149 2.73 31.76 -22.89
CA THR A 149 3.86 31.89 -23.81
C THR A 149 4.21 30.51 -24.34
N THR A 150 4.21 30.35 -25.67
CA THR A 150 4.57 29.08 -26.31
C THR A 150 5.99 29.12 -26.83
N GLU A 151 6.76 28.08 -26.51
CA GLU A 151 8.11 27.86 -27.04
C GLU A 151 8.24 26.38 -27.46
N GLY A 152 8.20 26.14 -28.77
CA GLY A 152 8.21 24.79 -29.32
C GLY A 152 7.00 23.96 -28.83
N ASP A 153 7.27 22.83 -28.19
CA ASP A 153 6.25 21.90 -27.66
C ASP A 153 5.79 22.27 -26.24
N THR A 154 6.23 23.40 -25.71
CA THR A 154 5.98 23.83 -24.33
C THR A 154 5.18 25.11 -24.31
N VAL A 155 4.10 25.11 -23.52
CA VAL A 155 3.31 26.28 -23.16
C VAL A 155 3.57 26.62 -21.70
N ARG A 156 4.04 27.83 -21.44
CA ARG A 156 4.20 28.38 -20.10
C ARG A 156 3.01 29.24 -19.73
N PHE A 157 2.50 29.05 -18.53
CA PHE A 157 1.44 29.81 -17.92
C PHE A 157 2.00 30.61 -16.74
N ASP A 158 1.89 31.93 -16.79
CA ASP A 158 2.16 32.84 -15.69
C ASP A 158 0.83 33.32 -15.15
N VAL A 159 0.47 32.92 -13.92
CA VAL A 159 -0.85 33.13 -13.31
C VAL A 159 -0.77 34.08 -12.13
N SER A 160 -1.68 35.05 -12.08
CA SER A 160 -1.88 35.98 -10.95
C SER A 160 -3.32 35.91 -10.48
N TYR A 161 -3.51 35.50 -9.24
CA TYR A 161 -4.77 35.56 -8.51
C TYR A 161 -4.80 36.90 -7.74
N ASP A 162 -5.22 37.97 -8.43
CA ASP A 162 -5.04 39.34 -7.96
C ASP A 162 -5.86 39.64 -6.67
N GLN A 163 -6.98 38.96 -6.43
CA GLN A 163 -7.81 39.17 -5.24
C GLN A 163 -7.24 38.54 -3.98
N ILE A 164 -6.35 37.55 -4.12
CA ILE A 164 -5.75 36.83 -3.00
C ILE A 164 -4.24 37.00 -2.90
N ASP A 165 -3.64 37.82 -3.77
CA ASP A 165 -2.22 38.12 -3.84
C ASP A 165 -1.31 36.89 -3.98
N ILE A 166 -1.79 35.83 -4.65
CA ILE A 166 -1.03 34.61 -4.95
C ILE A 166 -0.65 34.60 -6.43
N ARG A 167 0.61 34.29 -6.73
CA ARG A 167 1.11 34.10 -8.08
C ARG A 167 1.89 32.82 -8.20
N LEU A 168 1.82 32.16 -9.34
CA LEU A 168 2.63 31.01 -9.68
C LEU A 168 2.77 30.86 -11.19
N SER A 169 3.77 30.10 -11.60
CA SER A 169 3.93 29.72 -13.01
C SER A 169 4.01 28.21 -13.13
N PHE A 170 3.46 27.69 -14.22
CA PHE A 170 3.58 26.27 -14.57
C PHE A 170 3.74 26.11 -16.08
N THR A 171 4.16 24.93 -16.50
CA THR A 171 4.31 24.58 -17.92
C THR A 171 3.46 23.38 -18.27
N VAL A 172 3.00 23.33 -19.52
CA VAL A 172 2.45 22.15 -20.19
C VAL A 172 3.35 21.83 -21.37
N GLN A 173 3.97 20.65 -21.38
CA GLN A 173 4.88 20.21 -22.43
C GLN A 173 4.37 18.94 -23.10
N LEU A 174 4.43 18.91 -24.43
CA LEU A 174 4.04 17.74 -25.24
C LEU A 174 5.26 16.83 -25.51
N PHE A 175 5.00 15.53 -25.45
CA PHE A 175 5.89 14.44 -25.84
C PHE A 175 5.15 13.49 -26.80
N ASP A 176 5.83 12.50 -27.35
CA ASP A 176 5.24 11.59 -28.35
C ASP A 176 4.06 10.75 -27.83
N ASP A 177 3.97 10.52 -26.52
CA ASP A 177 2.97 9.62 -25.93
C ASP A 177 2.28 10.19 -24.68
N ARG A 178 2.62 11.41 -24.31
CA ARG A 178 2.12 12.07 -23.10
C ARG A 178 2.27 13.59 -23.18
N PHE A 179 1.62 14.27 -22.27
CA PHE A 179 1.93 15.65 -21.93
C PHE A 179 2.24 15.74 -20.43
N GLU A 180 3.05 16.70 -20.05
CA GLU A 180 3.50 16.90 -18.68
C GLU A 180 3.16 18.31 -18.20
N LEU A 181 2.70 18.39 -16.93
CA LEU A 181 2.50 19.65 -16.22
C LEU A 181 3.53 19.75 -15.09
N HIS A 182 4.18 20.89 -14.96
CA HIS A 182 5.12 21.14 -13.87
C HIS A 182 5.00 22.56 -13.36
N VAL A 183 4.92 22.74 -12.03
CA VAL A 183 5.10 24.05 -11.41
C VAL A 183 6.54 24.49 -11.61
N VAL A 184 6.74 25.74 -12.05
CA VAL A 184 8.08 26.29 -12.21
C VAL A 184 8.71 26.52 -10.84
N PRO A 185 9.89 25.94 -10.56
CA PRO A 185 10.53 26.07 -9.25
C PRO A 185 10.69 27.54 -8.82
N GLY A 186 10.32 27.86 -7.58
CA GLY A 186 10.42 29.19 -7.01
C GLY A 186 9.46 30.23 -7.61
N SER A 187 8.50 29.85 -8.43
CA SER A 187 7.51 30.75 -9.01
C SER A 187 6.37 31.13 -8.07
N LEU A 188 6.10 30.31 -7.04
CA LEU A 188 5.07 30.60 -6.07
C LEU A 188 5.44 31.85 -5.25
N GLN A 189 4.52 32.82 -5.24
CA GLN A 189 4.62 34.06 -4.48
C GLN A 189 3.32 34.30 -3.71
N GLU A 190 3.44 34.57 -2.43
CA GLU A 190 2.35 34.89 -1.51
C GLU A 190 2.62 36.28 -0.92
N ASN A 191 2.03 37.30 -1.50
CA ASN A 191 2.34 38.69 -1.14
C ASN A 191 1.34 39.28 -0.12
N GLY A 192 0.25 38.56 0.18
CA GLY A 192 -0.80 38.96 1.13
C GLY A 192 -0.92 38.04 2.34
N ASP A 193 -2.05 38.14 3.03
CA ASP A 193 -2.39 37.30 4.19
C ASP A 193 -2.88 35.90 3.77
N ASN A 194 -3.35 35.74 2.55
CA ASN A 194 -3.79 34.47 2.02
C ASN A 194 -2.60 33.56 1.70
N LYS A 195 -2.71 32.28 2.05
CA LYS A 195 -1.63 31.29 1.97
C LYS A 195 -2.10 30.05 1.20
N ILE A 196 -1.39 29.65 0.16
CA ILE A 196 -1.73 28.45 -0.58
C ILE A 196 -1.77 27.22 0.36
N SER A 197 -2.83 26.44 0.29
CA SER A 197 -2.95 25.17 0.99
C SER A 197 -2.72 23.99 0.05
N ARG A 198 -3.40 23.98 -1.11
CA ARG A 198 -3.33 22.90 -2.09
C ARG A 198 -3.37 23.45 -3.51
N LEU A 199 -2.82 22.65 -4.42
CA LEU A 199 -2.86 22.91 -5.85
C LEU A 199 -3.43 21.66 -6.56
N TYR A 200 -4.46 21.86 -7.37
CA TYR A 200 -5.15 20.79 -8.09
C TYR A 200 -5.00 21.01 -9.60
N PHE A 201 -4.20 20.14 -10.24
CA PHE A 201 -4.09 20.10 -11.68
C PHE A 201 -5.22 19.28 -12.29
N LEU A 202 -5.80 19.80 -13.38
CA LEU A 202 -6.74 19.09 -14.24
C LEU A 202 -7.88 18.40 -13.45
N PRO A 203 -8.63 19.11 -12.60
CA PRO A 203 -9.57 18.48 -11.66
C PRO A 203 -10.70 17.69 -12.36
N PHE A 204 -11.02 18.00 -13.61
CA PHE A 204 -12.06 17.32 -14.40
C PHE A 204 -11.57 16.76 -15.73
N PHE A 205 -10.26 16.59 -15.91
CA PHE A 205 -9.72 16.01 -17.14
C PHE A 205 -10.21 14.59 -17.37
N GLY A 206 -10.77 14.34 -18.55
CA GLY A 206 -11.36 13.04 -18.89
C GLY A 206 -12.65 12.74 -18.14
N SER A 207 -13.27 13.72 -17.48
CA SER A 207 -14.55 13.54 -16.81
C SER A 207 -15.65 13.13 -17.78
N THR A 208 -16.57 12.30 -17.29
CA THR A 208 -17.75 11.86 -18.06
C THR A 208 -19.02 12.16 -17.30
N LEU A 209 -20.06 12.49 -18.05
CA LEU A 209 -21.37 12.67 -17.47
C LEU A 209 -21.95 11.32 -17.03
N HIS A 210 -22.78 11.32 -16.00
CA HIS A 210 -23.55 10.17 -15.57
C HIS A 210 -24.34 9.55 -16.73
N GLY A 211 -24.04 8.28 -17.04
CA GLY A 211 -24.66 7.57 -18.16
C GLY A 211 -24.27 8.03 -19.57
N GLY A 212 -23.28 8.93 -19.69
CA GLY A 212 -22.79 9.43 -20.98
C GLY A 212 -21.82 8.47 -21.65
N THR A 213 -20.67 8.26 -21.05
CA THR A 213 -19.63 7.35 -21.55
C THR A 213 -19.47 6.19 -20.59
N ASP A 214 -19.41 4.96 -21.08
CA ASP A 214 -19.08 3.80 -20.28
C ASP A 214 -17.56 3.71 -20.10
N GLY A 215 -17.13 3.11 -18.99
CA GLY A 215 -15.72 3.01 -18.65
C GLY A 215 -15.49 2.82 -17.16
N TYR A 216 -14.29 3.15 -16.72
CA TYR A 216 -13.92 3.05 -15.31
C TYR A 216 -12.72 3.94 -14.95
N PHE A 217 -12.57 4.22 -13.68
CA PHE A 217 -11.32 4.70 -13.11
C PHE A 217 -10.48 3.53 -12.62
N PHE A 218 -9.18 3.64 -12.81
CA PHE A 218 -8.19 2.87 -12.08
C PHE A 218 -7.65 3.72 -10.92
N VAL A 219 -7.67 3.16 -9.71
CA VAL A 219 -7.07 3.75 -8.51
C VAL A 219 -6.09 2.77 -7.87
N PRO A 220 -4.96 3.25 -7.29
CA PRO A 220 -3.91 2.40 -6.75
C PRO A 220 -4.22 1.94 -5.31
N ASP A 221 -5.44 1.50 -5.05
CA ASP A 221 -5.85 0.99 -3.75
C ASP A 221 -5.48 -0.48 -3.59
N GLY A 222 -4.71 -0.79 -2.56
CA GLY A 222 -4.19 -2.14 -2.31
C GLY A 222 -3.38 -2.66 -3.50
N SER A 223 -3.83 -3.74 -4.12
CA SER A 223 -3.20 -4.29 -5.35
C SER A 223 -3.54 -3.48 -6.61
N GLY A 224 -4.56 -2.66 -6.54
CA GLY A 224 -5.20 -1.89 -7.60
C GLY A 224 -6.70 -2.15 -7.63
N ALA A 225 -7.48 -1.12 -7.88
CA ALA A 225 -8.94 -1.19 -7.95
C ALA A 225 -9.49 -0.50 -9.19
N LEU A 226 -10.65 -0.97 -9.66
CA LEU A 226 -11.44 -0.30 -10.67
C LEU A 226 -12.72 0.26 -10.05
N MET A 227 -13.14 1.43 -10.53
CA MET A 227 -14.41 2.07 -10.22
C MET A 227 -15.18 2.25 -11.52
N ARG A 228 -16.08 1.31 -11.82
CA ARG A 228 -16.86 1.34 -13.05
C ARG A 228 -17.89 2.47 -13.03
N PHE A 229 -18.05 3.15 -14.14
CA PHE A 229 -19.10 4.16 -14.35
C PHE A 229 -20.46 3.47 -14.42
N ASP A 230 -21.18 3.45 -13.30
CA ASP A 230 -22.47 2.77 -13.21
C ASP A 230 -23.64 3.76 -13.44
N PRO A 231 -24.38 3.64 -14.53
CA PRO A 231 -25.50 4.54 -14.82
C PRO A 231 -26.71 4.35 -13.88
N ASN A 232 -26.69 3.34 -13.02
CA ASN A 232 -27.81 3.04 -12.12
C ASN A 232 -27.55 3.46 -10.67
N THR A 233 -26.34 3.87 -10.34
CA THR A 233 -25.94 4.20 -8.97
C THR A 233 -25.29 5.58 -8.92
N ARG A 234 -25.53 6.30 -7.83
CA ARG A 234 -24.94 7.61 -7.57
C ARG A 234 -24.23 7.59 -6.22
N TYR A 235 -23.09 8.26 -6.15
CA TYR A 235 -22.23 8.29 -5.00
C TYR A 235 -21.87 9.73 -4.62
N ASP A 236 -22.06 10.10 -3.35
CA ASP A 236 -21.78 11.46 -2.87
C ASP A 236 -20.47 11.54 -2.03
N THR A 237 -19.82 10.42 -1.78
CA THR A 237 -18.57 10.38 -1.01
C THR A 237 -17.41 10.06 -1.93
N PRO A 238 -16.42 10.96 -2.08
CA PRO A 238 -15.25 10.69 -2.89
C PRO A 238 -14.35 9.62 -2.27
N TYR A 239 -13.68 8.86 -3.12
CA TYR A 239 -12.48 8.12 -2.75
C TYR A 239 -11.32 9.10 -2.63
N VAL A 240 -10.56 9.03 -1.55
CA VAL A 240 -9.41 9.90 -1.30
C VAL A 240 -8.26 9.04 -0.78
N ALA A 241 -7.14 9.00 -1.49
CA ALA A 241 -5.96 8.23 -1.10
C ALA A 241 -4.69 9.08 -1.13
N ARG A 242 -3.97 9.12 -0.04
CA ARG A 242 -2.69 9.81 0.04
C ARG A 242 -1.59 8.97 -0.55
N VAL A 243 -0.80 9.58 -1.43
CA VAL A 243 0.39 8.91 -1.99
C VAL A 243 1.43 8.71 -0.90
N TYR A 244 1.88 7.46 -0.78
CA TYR A 244 2.82 7.00 0.24
C TYR A 244 2.31 7.12 1.69
N GLY A 245 0.98 7.21 1.87
CA GLY A 245 0.32 7.17 3.16
C GLY A 245 0.37 8.48 3.96
N LEU A 246 -0.08 8.39 5.21
CA LEU A 246 -0.09 9.50 6.14
C LEU A 246 1.30 10.05 6.45
N ASP A 247 1.38 11.35 6.66
CA ASP A 247 2.53 11.97 7.30
C ASP A 247 2.27 12.08 8.81
N SER A 248 2.71 11.08 9.57
CA SER A 248 2.57 11.08 11.04
C SER A 248 3.28 12.25 11.73
N GLY A 249 4.06 13.04 10.98
CA GLY A 249 4.70 14.28 11.42
C GLY A 249 3.74 15.47 11.55
N VAL A 250 2.68 15.48 10.76
CA VAL A 250 1.71 16.59 10.67
C VAL A 250 0.28 16.10 10.81
N ASP A 251 -0.05 14.98 10.15
CA ASP A 251 -1.40 14.46 10.15
C ASP A 251 -1.79 14.02 11.54
N THR A 252 -2.67 14.79 12.15
CA THR A 252 -3.11 14.49 13.50
C THR A 252 -3.98 13.26 13.50
N ILE A 253 -3.53 12.27 14.23
CA ILE A 253 -4.24 11.02 14.50
C ILE A 253 -5.54 11.27 15.32
N ASN A 254 -5.84 12.50 15.65
CA ASN A 254 -7.02 12.87 16.44
C ASN A 254 -8.34 12.43 15.79
N GLY A 255 -8.44 12.49 14.49
CA GLY A 255 -9.61 11.96 13.78
C GLY A 255 -9.80 10.46 13.99
N VAL A 256 -8.73 9.72 14.05
CA VAL A 256 -8.73 8.28 14.27
C VAL A 256 -9.02 7.94 15.73
N ASN A 257 -8.42 8.68 16.68
CA ASN A 257 -8.74 8.53 18.09
C ASN A 257 -10.21 8.84 18.40
N ASP A 258 -10.76 9.86 17.78
CA ASP A 258 -12.17 10.20 17.90
C ASP A 258 -13.08 9.13 17.28
N LEU A 259 -12.70 8.56 16.16
CA LEU A 259 -13.43 7.46 15.53
C LEU A 259 -13.36 6.19 16.39
N GLN A 260 -12.20 5.86 16.95
CA GLN A 260 -12.02 4.72 17.84
C GLN A 260 -12.78 4.89 19.15
N ALA A 261 -12.75 6.09 19.75
CA ALA A 261 -13.50 6.37 20.96
C ALA A 261 -15.02 6.28 20.74
N LYS A 262 -15.49 6.64 19.53
CA LYS A 262 -16.92 6.59 19.16
C LYS A 262 -17.39 5.22 18.67
N ARG A 263 -16.46 4.38 18.15
CA ARG A 263 -16.78 3.08 17.54
C ARG A 263 -15.78 1.98 17.97
N PRO A 264 -15.76 1.61 19.23
CA PRO A 264 -14.75 0.69 19.77
C PRO A 264 -14.80 -0.72 19.16
N ASN A 265 -15.85 -1.07 18.43
CA ASN A 265 -16.04 -2.38 17.81
C ASN A 265 -16.01 -2.35 16.27
N ASP A 266 -15.86 -1.18 15.66
CA ASP A 266 -15.72 -1.11 14.21
C ASP A 266 -14.26 -1.43 13.87
N TYR A 267 -14.07 -2.32 12.91
CA TYR A 267 -12.77 -2.49 12.27
C TYR A 267 -12.43 -1.17 11.60
N LEU A 268 -11.37 -0.54 12.07
CA LEU A 268 -10.84 0.59 11.33
C LEU A 268 -10.23 0.02 10.07
N THR A 269 -10.78 0.39 8.96
CA THR A 269 -10.07 0.26 7.70
C THR A 269 -8.83 1.13 7.79
N ASP A 270 -7.70 0.58 7.40
CA ASP A 270 -6.52 1.40 7.18
C ASP A 270 -6.94 2.57 6.28
N GLU A 271 -6.40 3.76 6.54
CA GLU A 271 -6.65 4.88 5.65
C GLU A 271 -6.22 4.47 4.23
N TYR A 272 -7.00 4.86 3.24
CA TYR A 272 -6.69 4.55 1.86
C TYR A 272 -5.36 5.19 1.49
N THR A 273 -4.40 4.37 1.14
CA THR A 273 -3.05 4.78 0.79
C THR A 273 -2.71 4.31 -0.61
N ALA A 274 -2.13 5.20 -1.40
CA ALA A 274 -1.60 4.87 -2.71
C ALA A 274 -0.12 4.55 -2.58
N SER A 275 0.27 3.29 -2.72
CA SER A 275 1.69 2.88 -2.70
C SER A 275 2.44 3.26 -3.97
N VAL A 276 1.73 3.58 -5.03
CA VAL A 276 2.25 4.08 -6.31
C VAL A 276 1.57 5.39 -6.70
N PRO A 277 2.29 6.35 -7.28
CA PRO A 277 1.77 7.67 -7.64
C PRO A 277 1.08 7.66 -9.01
N VAL A 278 0.11 6.77 -9.22
CA VAL A 278 -0.51 6.53 -10.53
C VAL A 278 -2.01 6.37 -10.39
N TYR A 279 -2.78 6.99 -11.30
CA TYR A 279 -4.20 6.73 -11.48
C TYR A 279 -4.56 6.74 -12.97
N GLY A 280 -5.76 6.31 -13.32
CA GLY A 280 -6.15 6.27 -14.72
C GLY A 280 -7.63 6.34 -14.98
N ILE A 281 -7.96 6.65 -16.23
CA ILE A 281 -9.30 6.74 -16.77
C ILE A 281 -9.37 5.90 -18.04
N VAL A 282 -10.43 5.12 -18.19
CA VAL A 282 -10.72 4.36 -19.42
C VAL A 282 -12.10 4.77 -19.93
N HIS A 283 -12.17 5.09 -21.21
CA HIS A 283 -13.40 5.35 -21.96
C HIS A 283 -13.63 4.25 -22.99
N GLY A 284 -14.78 3.57 -22.87
CA GLY A 284 -15.14 2.45 -23.73
C GLY A 284 -14.31 1.17 -23.44
N ALA A 285 -14.58 0.12 -24.22
CA ALA A 285 -13.86 -1.14 -24.12
C ALA A 285 -12.64 -1.13 -25.04
N GLU A 286 -11.44 -1.08 -24.50
CA GLU A 286 -10.17 -1.08 -25.25
C GLU A 286 -10.09 0.01 -26.34
N GLN A 287 -10.58 1.20 -26.04
CA GLN A 287 -10.57 2.31 -27.00
C GLN A 287 -9.63 3.42 -26.61
N HIS A 288 -9.91 4.10 -25.51
CA HIS A 288 -9.16 5.27 -25.09
C HIS A 288 -8.90 5.23 -23.59
N ALA A 289 -7.68 5.52 -23.17
CA ALA A 289 -7.33 5.67 -21.77
C ALA A 289 -6.32 6.79 -21.56
N ALA A 290 -6.40 7.41 -20.39
CA ALA A 290 -5.41 8.34 -19.89
C ALA A 290 -4.86 7.80 -18.56
N MET A 291 -3.54 7.73 -18.43
CA MET A 291 -2.85 7.33 -17.22
C MET A 291 -2.02 8.51 -16.71
N ALA A 292 -2.33 9.00 -15.53
CA ALA A 292 -1.55 10.03 -14.85
C ALA A 292 -0.51 9.41 -13.93
N VAL A 293 0.72 9.89 -14.02
CA VAL A 293 1.84 9.58 -13.12
C VAL A 293 2.25 10.87 -12.46
N LEU A 294 2.24 10.92 -11.12
CA LEU A 294 2.71 12.07 -10.36
C LEU A 294 4.24 11.97 -10.28
N THR A 295 4.92 12.82 -11.02
CA THR A 295 6.36 12.72 -11.29
C THR A 295 7.21 13.40 -10.23
N ASP A 296 6.73 14.53 -9.69
CA ASP A 296 7.46 15.35 -8.74
C ASP A 296 6.58 15.68 -7.55
N SER A 297 7.16 15.68 -6.37
CA SER A 297 6.49 15.95 -5.09
C SER A 297 5.29 15.01 -4.80
N ALA A 298 5.34 13.79 -5.33
CA ALA A 298 4.27 12.80 -5.21
C ALA A 298 3.94 12.47 -3.74
N GLU A 299 4.92 12.56 -2.85
CA GLU A 299 4.75 12.35 -1.41
C GLU A 299 3.83 13.38 -0.73
N TYR A 300 3.54 14.51 -1.39
CA TYR A 300 2.56 15.51 -0.95
C TYR A 300 1.24 15.43 -1.72
N ALA A 301 1.11 14.45 -2.60
CA ALA A 301 -0.07 14.32 -3.44
C ALA A 301 -1.16 13.45 -2.79
N THR A 302 -2.39 13.77 -3.13
CA THR A 302 -3.58 12.98 -2.79
C THR A 302 -4.38 12.76 -4.06
N ILE A 303 -4.68 11.50 -4.36
CA ILE A 303 -5.56 11.09 -5.46
C ILE A 303 -7.00 11.13 -4.97
N SER A 304 -7.87 11.80 -5.73
CA SER A 304 -9.29 11.92 -5.43
C SER A 304 -10.12 11.47 -6.62
N ALA A 305 -11.03 10.53 -6.41
CA ALA A 305 -11.93 10.03 -7.43
C ALA A 305 -13.38 10.08 -6.96
N SER A 306 -14.28 10.55 -7.81
CA SER A 306 -15.70 10.58 -7.55
C SER A 306 -16.45 9.99 -8.72
N LEU A 307 -17.29 9.00 -8.46
CA LEU A 307 -18.34 8.63 -9.40
C LEU A 307 -19.49 9.62 -9.30
N ALA A 308 -20.25 9.75 -10.38
CA ALA A 308 -21.35 10.71 -10.46
C ALA A 308 -22.32 10.56 -9.27
N GLY A 309 -22.57 11.66 -8.60
CA GLY A 309 -23.48 11.78 -7.46
C GLY A 309 -24.72 12.63 -7.77
N GLU A 310 -25.50 12.92 -6.74
CA GLU A 310 -26.64 13.83 -6.84
C GLU A 310 -26.20 15.29 -6.95
N THR A 311 -25.08 15.64 -6.29
CA THR A 311 -24.54 17.00 -6.27
C THR A 311 -23.68 17.30 -7.49
N ILE A 312 -22.86 16.33 -7.92
CA ILE A 312 -21.96 16.44 -9.06
C ILE A 312 -22.28 15.29 -10.01
N PRO A 313 -22.92 15.58 -11.16
CA PRO A 313 -23.35 14.54 -12.09
C PRO A 313 -22.22 13.99 -12.99
N TYR A 314 -20.97 14.19 -12.60
CA TYR A 314 -19.79 13.77 -13.36
C TYR A 314 -19.00 12.71 -12.62
N ASN A 315 -18.53 11.71 -13.38
CA ASN A 315 -17.40 10.89 -12.97
C ASN A 315 -16.13 11.71 -13.20
N HIS A 316 -15.33 11.93 -12.16
CA HIS A 316 -14.07 12.67 -12.28
C HIS A 316 -13.00 12.11 -11.33
N ILE A 317 -11.76 12.19 -11.73
CA ILE A 317 -10.60 11.77 -10.97
C ILE A 317 -9.44 12.72 -11.22
N GLY A 318 -8.65 12.99 -10.21
CA GLY A 318 -7.46 13.82 -10.32
C GLY A 318 -6.59 13.72 -9.08
N ALA A 319 -5.57 14.54 -9.01
CA ALA A 319 -4.69 14.63 -7.85
C ALA A 319 -4.40 16.07 -7.47
N TYR A 320 -4.38 16.34 -6.19
CA TYR A 320 -3.96 17.62 -5.64
C TYR A 320 -2.71 17.48 -4.79
N PHE A 321 -1.93 18.54 -4.71
CA PHE A 321 -0.68 18.60 -3.96
C PHE A 321 -0.82 19.56 -2.79
N GLU A 322 -0.43 19.13 -1.59
CA GLU A 322 -0.58 19.90 -0.37
C GLU A 322 0.68 20.70 -0.06
N TYR A 323 0.60 22.03 -0.14
CA TYR A 323 1.66 22.95 0.28
C TYR A 323 1.63 23.21 1.79
N ARG A 324 0.44 23.21 2.39
CA ARG A 324 0.22 23.40 3.84
C ARG A 324 -0.86 22.49 4.35
N LYS A 325 -0.70 22.06 5.56
CA LYS A 325 -1.71 21.29 6.30
C LYS A 325 -2.15 22.03 7.55
N MET A 326 -3.40 21.80 7.92
CA MET A 326 -3.88 22.15 9.25
C MET A 326 -3.33 21.15 10.26
N TYR A 327 -2.83 21.62 11.37
CA TYR A 327 -2.36 20.77 12.45
C TYR A 327 -2.93 21.18 13.80
N ASN A 328 -2.96 20.26 14.73
CA ASN A 328 -3.47 20.47 16.07
C ASN A 328 -2.34 20.89 17.00
N LYS A 329 -2.28 22.18 17.33
CA LYS A 329 -1.27 22.76 18.22
C LYS A 329 -1.74 22.69 19.67
N PRO A 330 -1.08 21.91 20.55
CA PRO A 330 -1.41 21.89 21.96
C PRO A 330 -1.06 23.24 22.61
N VAL A 331 -2.05 23.96 23.12
CA VAL A 331 -1.85 25.22 23.88
C VAL A 331 -1.85 24.98 25.38
N SER A 332 -2.34 23.85 25.84
CA SER A 332 -2.30 23.39 27.23
C SER A 332 -2.39 21.86 27.31
N LYS A 333 -2.36 21.31 28.54
CA LYS A 333 -2.52 19.84 28.74
C LYS A 333 -3.86 19.29 28.25
N SER A 334 -4.88 20.13 28.11
CA SER A 334 -6.24 19.70 27.75
C SER A 334 -6.85 20.47 26.58
N ASN A 335 -6.17 21.50 26.08
CA ASN A 335 -6.70 22.31 24.99
C ASN A 335 -5.68 22.41 23.87
N SER A 336 -6.17 22.29 22.65
CA SER A 336 -5.42 22.54 21.43
C SER A 336 -6.23 23.44 20.50
N ILE A 337 -5.55 24.11 19.61
CA ILE A 337 -6.13 24.90 18.53
C ILE A 337 -5.70 24.30 17.19
N TYR A 338 -6.55 24.40 16.20
CA TYR A 338 -6.18 24.11 14.82
C TYR A 338 -5.63 25.38 14.21
N GLU A 339 -4.46 25.28 13.60
CA GLU A 339 -3.86 26.36 12.81
C GLU A 339 -3.19 25.77 11.57
N SER A 340 -3.04 26.56 10.52
CA SER A 340 -2.31 26.18 9.32
C SER A 340 -0.80 26.24 9.57
N GLN A 341 -0.02 25.45 8.80
CA GLN A 341 1.43 25.59 8.79
C GLN A 341 1.83 26.99 8.31
N GLU A 342 2.74 27.66 9.03
CA GLU A 342 3.19 29.01 8.69
C GLU A 342 3.93 29.02 7.33
N GLU A 343 4.83 28.05 7.11
CA GLU A 343 5.60 27.93 5.88
C GLU A 343 5.02 26.87 4.94
N ALA A 344 4.98 27.15 3.64
CA ALA A 344 4.66 26.18 2.63
C ALA A 344 5.75 25.09 2.53
N ALA A 345 5.38 23.88 2.23
CA ALA A 345 6.34 22.86 1.81
C ALA A 345 7.08 23.34 0.54
N ASP A 346 8.39 23.17 0.53
CA ASP A 346 9.21 23.48 -0.64
C ASP A 346 9.07 22.35 -1.67
N ILE A 347 8.01 22.44 -2.47
CA ILE A 347 7.63 21.43 -3.46
C ILE A 347 7.41 22.05 -4.83
N THR A 348 7.62 21.23 -5.84
CA THR A 348 7.41 21.57 -7.25
C THR A 348 6.53 20.49 -7.87
N PRO A 349 5.21 20.54 -7.69
CA PRO A 349 4.29 19.56 -8.25
C PRO A 349 4.48 19.29 -9.73
N GLY A 350 4.52 18.00 -10.09
CA GLY A 350 4.64 17.56 -11.48
C GLY A 350 3.76 16.35 -11.76
N MET A 351 3.22 16.30 -12.97
CA MET A 351 2.35 15.21 -13.43
C MET A 351 2.56 14.95 -14.92
N ALA A 352 2.72 13.67 -15.28
CA ALA A 352 2.74 13.20 -16.67
C ALA A 352 1.44 12.43 -16.98
N VAL A 353 0.75 12.82 -18.04
CA VAL A 353 -0.47 12.16 -18.51
C VAL A 353 -0.20 11.43 -19.81
N TYR A 354 -0.16 10.11 -19.75
CA TYR A 354 0.05 9.21 -20.88
C TYR A 354 -1.29 8.88 -21.56
N LEU A 355 -1.36 9.04 -22.88
CA LEU A 355 -2.53 8.68 -23.66
C LEU A 355 -2.36 7.31 -24.28
N LEU A 356 -3.30 6.40 -24.01
CA LEU A 356 -3.29 5.02 -24.46
C LEU A 356 -4.51 4.76 -25.34
N SER A 357 -4.34 3.91 -26.35
CA SER A 357 -5.41 3.56 -27.29
C SER A 357 -5.40 2.10 -27.69
N GLY A 358 -6.55 1.57 -28.12
CA GLY A 358 -6.70 0.17 -28.50
C GLY A 358 -6.49 -0.79 -27.33
N GLU A 359 -5.83 -1.92 -27.54
CA GLU A 359 -5.57 -2.94 -26.50
C GLU A 359 -4.78 -2.43 -25.29
N ASP A 360 -4.07 -1.29 -25.42
CA ASP A 360 -3.40 -0.64 -24.31
C ASP A 360 -4.34 0.26 -23.47
N ALA A 361 -5.55 0.54 -23.96
CA ALA A 361 -6.55 1.31 -23.22
C ALA A 361 -7.25 0.48 -22.15
N SER A 362 -6.48 0.01 -21.17
CA SER A 362 -6.93 -0.83 -20.06
C SER A 362 -5.98 -0.69 -18.87
N TYR A 363 -6.41 -1.15 -17.67
CA TYR A 363 -5.50 -1.20 -16.51
C TYR A 363 -4.27 -2.08 -16.76
N SER A 364 -4.40 -3.13 -17.58
CA SER A 364 -3.27 -3.97 -17.99
C SER A 364 -2.28 -3.18 -18.87
N GLY A 365 -2.80 -2.37 -19.81
CA GLY A 365 -1.97 -1.48 -20.63
C GLY A 365 -1.31 -0.38 -19.78
N MET A 366 -2.04 0.21 -18.84
CA MET A 366 -1.49 1.18 -17.88
C MET A 366 -0.37 0.55 -17.04
N ALA A 367 -0.53 -0.69 -16.54
CA ALA A 367 0.51 -1.38 -15.77
C ALA A 367 1.77 -1.63 -16.62
N ARG A 368 1.61 -2.08 -17.87
CA ARG A 368 2.74 -2.22 -18.82
C ARG A 368 3.43 -0.89 -19.10
N LYS A 369 2.65 0.18 -19.26
CA LYS A 369 3.18 1.52 -19.50
C LYS A 369 3.96 2.03 -18.31
N TYR A 370 3.39 1.95 -17.11
CA TYR A 370 4.05 2.39 -15.88
C TYR A 370 5.33 1.59 -15.60
N ARG A 371 5.32 0.27 -15.81
CA ARG A 371 6.51 -0.56 -15.75
C ARG A 371 7.62 -0.04 -16.68
N ARG A 372 7.31 0.28 -17.95
CA ARG A 372 8.29 0.85 -18.89
C ARG A 372 8.84 2.20 -18.42
N VAL A 373 8.00 3.03 -17.80
CA VAL A 373 8.45 4.30 -17.20
C VAL A 373 9.50 4.02 -16.12
N LEU A 374 9.22 3.08 -15.22
CA LEU A 374 10.15 2.71 -14.15
C LEU A 374 11.45 2.05 -14.68
N GLU A 375 11.36 1.27 -15.76
CA GLU A 375 12.55 0.74 -16.46
C GLU A 375 13.42 1.87 -17.04
N GLN A 376 12.79 2.83 -17.70
CA GLN A 376 13.50 3.97 -18.29
C GLN A 376 14.15 4.87 -17.22
N GLN A 377 13.56 4.95 -16.05
CA GLN A 377 14.10 5.64 -14.87
C GLN A 377 15.19 4.83 -14.15
N GLY A 378 15.40 3.56 -14.53
CA GLY A 378 16.35 2.67 -13.86
C GLY A 378 15.88 2.12 -12.51
N VAL A 379 14.61 2.33 -12.15
CA VAL A 379 14.01 1.83 -10.89
C VAL A 379 13.78 0.32 -10.96
N LEU A 380 13.35 -0.17 -12.12
CA LEU A 380 13.14 -1.60 -12.34
C LEU A 380 14.15 -2.16 -13.34
N THR A 381 14.78 -3.26 -12.96
CA THR A 381 15.69 -4.02 -13.83
C THR A 381 15.13 -5.43 -14.01
N ARG A 382 15.05 -5.87 -15.29
CA ARG A 382 14.57 -7.21 -15.62
C ARG A 382 15.43 -8.27 -14.96
N GLN A 383 14.80 -9.23 -14.28
CA GLN A 383 15.50 -10.39 -13.74
C GLN A 383 15.66 -11.46 -14.81
N GLU A 384 16.82 -12.10 -14.85
CA GLU A 384 17.02 -13.30 -15.64
C GLU A 384 16.37 -14.48 -14.91
N GLY A 385 15.33 -15.07 -15.50
CA GLY A 385 14.67 -16.25 -14.96
C GLY A 385 15.60 -17.46 -15.02
N THR A 386 16.10 -17.88 -13.89
CA THR A 386 17.00 -19.04 -13.75
C THR A 386 16.41 -20.16 -12.89
N ALA A 387 15.36 -19.89 -12.16
CA ALA A 387 14.79 -20.84 -11.24
C ALA A 387 13.84 -21.82 -11.92
N GLN A 388 13.90 -23.07 -11.53
CA GLN A 388 12.95 -24.11 -11.94
C GLN A 388 11.75 -24.16 -11.00
N ASP A 389 11.96 -23.84 -9.72
CA ASP A 389 10.95 -23.82 -8.67
C ASP A 389 10.83 -22.44 -8.03
N ILE A 390 9.59 -22.05 -7.70
CA ILE A 390 9.29 -20.78 -7.05
C ILE A 390 9.89 -20.74 -5.63
N PRO A 391 10.17 -19.54 -5.07
CA PRO A 391 10.59 -19.43 -3.69
C PRO A 391 9.42 -19.61 -2.70
N LEU A 392 9.73 -20.15 -1.52
CA LEU A 392 8.87 -20.18 -0.35
C LEU A 392 9.45 -19.27 0.74
N ARG A 393 8.67 -18.35 1.28
CA ARG A 393 9.09 -17.57 2.44
C ARG A 393 8.55 -18.18 3.73
N VAL A 394 9.45 -18.43 4.67
CA VAL A 394 9.11 -18.92 6.01
C VAL A 394 9.73 -17.99 7.05
N GLU A 395 8.89 -17.35 7.83
CA GLU A 395 9.33 -16.52 8.94
C GLU A 395 9.11 -17.25 10.27
N ALA A 396 10.18 -17.47 11.03
CA ALA A 396 10.16 -18.08 12.33
C ALA A 396 10.28 -17.03 13.44
N VAL A 397 9.27 -16.92 14.31
CA VAL A 397 9.31 -16.03 15.47
C VAL A 397 10.13 -16.68 16.59
N ALA A 398 11.27 -16.07 16.94
CA ALA A 398 12.21 -16.63 17.91
C ALA A 398 11.76 -16.44 19.35
N ALA A 399 11.37 -15.24 19.73
CA ALA A 399 10.92 -14.93 21.07
C ALA A 399 9.96 -13.72 21.09
N GLU A 400 9.18 -13.65 22.17
CA GLU A 400 8.24 -12.56 22.38
C GLU A 400 8.17 -12.16 23.85
N ILE A 401 7.84 -10.89 24.10
CA ILE A 401 7.57 -10.41 25.46
C ILE A 401 6.27 -11.06 25.97
N ARG A 402 6.26 -11.40 27.24
CA ARG A 402 5.09 -11.97 27.91
C ARG A 402 4.74 -11.17 29.14
N SER A 403 3.46 -10.81 29.28
CA SER A 403 2.95 -10.15 30.47
C SER A 403 3.05 -11.05 31.70
N GLY A 404 3.61 -10.50 32.78
CA GLY A 404 3.65 -11.13 34.09
C GLY A 404 2.97 -10.27 35.15
N PHE A 405 2.65 -10.87 36.31
CA PHE A 405 1.95 -10.17 37.37
C PHE A 405 2.75 -8.99 37.99
N LEU A 406 4.06 -9.13 38.12
CA LEU A 406 4.95 -8.10 38.67
C LEU A 406 5.93 -7.55 37.63
N PHE A 407 6.41 -8.39 36.72
CA PHE A 407 7.37 -8.04 35.70
C PHE A 407 7.07 -8.79 34.42
N ASN A 408 7.28 -8.15 33.28
CA ASN A 408 7.23 -8.81 32.01
C ASN A 408 8.46 -9.73 31.85
N GLY A 409 8.25 -10.87 31.21
CA GLY A 409 9.31 -11.83 30.87
C GLY A 409 9.42 -11.99 29.37
N THR A 410 10.43 -12.73 28.91
CA THR A 410 10.54 -13.12 27.49
C THR A 410 10.16 -14.60 27.36
N ARG A 411 9.32 -14.90 26.38
CA ARG A 411 8.93 -16.25 26.01
C ARG A 411 9.68 -16.66 24.75
N THR A 412 10.38 -17.78 24.80
CA THR A 412 10.98 -18.39 23.62
C THR A 412 9.91 -19.14 22.85
N LEU A 413 9.81 -18.87 21.56
CA LEU A 413 8.86 -19.48 20.64
C LEU A 413 9.57 -20.42 19.65
N THR A 414 10.79 -20.07 19.22
CA THR A 414 11.62 -20.89 18.33
C THR A 414 13.08 -20.75 18.74
N THR A 415 13.74 -21.83 19.10
CA THR A 415 15.18 -21.88 19.29
C THR A 415 15.92 -22.02 17.96
N LEU A 416 17.23 -21.75 17.93
CA LEU A 416 18.02 -21.95 16.70
C LEU A 416 18.00 -23.39 16.21
N ASP A 417 17.97 -24.37 17.13
CA ASP A 417 17.90 -25.79 16.78
C ASP A 417 16.52 -26.12 16.15
N GLN A 418 15.44 -25.61 16.72
CA GLN A 418 14.09 -25.75 16.11
C GLN A 418 13.99 -25.05 14.74
N ALA A 419 14.58 -23.86 14.59
CA ALA A 419 14.62 -23.17 13.29
C ALA A 419 15.35 -24.01 12.24
N LYS A 420 16.48 -24.63 12.62
CA LYS A 420 17.20 -25.57 11.76
C LYS A 420 16.36 -26.79 11.41
N GLU A 421 15.65 -27.36 12.37
CA GLU A 421 14.76 -28.51 12.18
C GLU A 421 13.61 -28.17 11.22
N ILE A 422 12.96 -27.03 11.38
CA ILE A 422 11.91 -26.53 10.49
C ILE A 422 12.43 -26.46 9.04
N TYR A 423 13.60 -25.84 8.85
CA TYR A 423 14.22 -25.74 7.52
C TYR A 423 14.52 -27.13 6.93
N GLN A 424 15.09 -28.04 7.73
CA GLN A 424 15.42 -29.39 7.31
C GLN A 424 14.20 -30.20 6.87
N ARG A 425 13.10 -30.11 7.62
CA ARG A 425 11.86 -30.82 7.32
C ARG A 425 11.29 -30.34 5.98
N LEU A 426 11.20 -29.02 5.76
CA LEU A 426 10.73 -28.46 4.49
C LEU A 426 11.64 -28.84 3.32
N ASN A 427 12.96 -28.82 3.52
CA ASN A 427 13.91 -29.23 2.47
C ASN A 427 13.76 -30.71 2.13
N THR A 428 13.49 -31.58 3.13
CA THR A 428 13.25 -33.01 2.94
C THR A 428 11.98 -33.28 2.13
N GLU A 429 10.99 -32.39 2.22
CA GLU A 429 9.77 -32.44 1.38
C GLU A 429 10.01 -31.96 -0.07
N GLY A 430 11.25 -31.62 -0.43
CA GLY A 430 11.63 -31.16 -1.76
C GLY A 430 11.50 -29.67 -1.99
N ILE A 431 11.25 -28.87 -0.96
CA ILE A 431 11.22 -27.41 -1.03
C ILE A 431 12.63 -26.89 -0.80
N THR A 432 13.35 -26.56 -1.87
CA THR A 432 14.78 -26.19 -1.80
C THR A 432 15.01 -24.68 -1.86
N ASN A 433 14.15 -23.93 -2.55
CA ASN A 433 14.25 -22.48 -2.67
C ASN A 433 13.46 -21.82 -1.52
N ILE A 434 14.10 -21.71 -0.34
CA ILE A 434 13.48 -21.17 0.87
C ILE A 434 14.14 -19.85 1.28
N SER A 435 13.34 -18.78 1.34
CA SER A 435 13.69 -17.54 2.03
C SER A 435 13.29 -17.66 3.50
N PHE A 436 14.25 -17.98 4.36
CA PHE A 436 14.03 -18.22 5.79
C PHE A 436 14.36 -16.98 6.61
N VAL A 437 13.37 -16.44 7.30
CA VAL A 437 13.52 -15.25 8.12
C VAL A 437 13.40 -15.59 9.60
N MET A 438 14.24 -15.00 10.43
CA MET A 438 14.14 -15.12 11.88
C MET A 438 13.84 -13.75 12.50
N SER A 439 12.63 -13.58 13.04
CA SER A 439 12.19 -12.37 13.74
C SER A 439 12.15 -12.57 15.25
N GLY A 440 12.19 -11.48 16.03
CA GLY A 440 12.19 -11.57 17.50
C GLY A 440 13.40 -12.27 18.11
N TRP A 441 14.50 -12.39 17.38
CA TRP A 441 15.75 -13.03 17.81
C TRP A 441 16.52 -12.24 18.87
N GLN A 442 16.25 -10.93 18.96
CA GLN A 442 16.91 -10.00 19.87
C GLN A 442 16.50 -10.23 21.32
N LYS A 443 17.38 -9.83 22.23
CA LYS A 443 17.11 -9.88 23.67
C LYS A 443 15.86 -9.08 24.02
N GLY A 444 14.85 -9.77 24.56
CA GLY A 444 13.53 -9.22 24.86
C GLY A 444 12.43 -9.72 23.92
N GLY A 445 12.78 -10.30 22.78
CA GLY A 445 11.84 -10.80 21.77
C GLY A 445 11.37 -9.73 20.80
N LEU A 446 10.38 -10.03 19.99
CA LEU A 446 9.91 -9.18 18.89
C LEU A 446 9.47 -7.80 19.36
N ASN A 447 8.55 -7.72 20.32
CA ASN A 447 8.01 -6.47 20.83
C ASN A 447 8.61 -6.00 22.15
N GLY A 448 9.52 -6.77 22.76
CA GLY A 448 10.14 -6.46 24.05
C GLY A 448 11.63 -6.15 23.99
N ASN A 449 12.23 -6.17 22.81
CA ASN A 449 13.64 -5.86 22.65
C ASN A 449 13.91 -4.38 22.91
N ARG A 450 15.16 -4.07 23.24
CA ARG A 450 15.61 -2.69 23.25
C ARG A 450 15.89 -2.25 21.81
N TYR A 451 15.30 -1.16 21.37
CA TYR A 451 15.50 -0.60 20.05
C TYR A 451 17.00 -0.48 19.68
N GLY A 452 17.34 -0.93 18.48
CA GLY A 452 18.72 -0.93 17.98
C GLY A 452 19.65 -1.96 18.64
N THR A 453 19.13 -2.93 19.41
CA THR A 453 19.98 -3.98 20.01
C THR A 453 20.31 -5.07 19.00
N THR A 454 21.55 -5.55 19.04
CA THR A 454 22.01 -6.74 18.30
C THR A 454 22.27 -7.95 19.24
N ALA A 455 22.00 -7.78 20.53
CA ALA A 455 22.16 -8.87 21.48
C ALA A 455 21.10 -9.95 21.29
N ILE A 456 21.50 -11.19 21.07
CA ILE A 456 20.57 -12.31 20.92
C ILE A 456 19.88 -12.68 22.24
N GLN A 457 18.65 -13.11 22.18
CA GLN A 457 17.93 -13.69 23.32
C GLN A 457 18.58 -15.05 23.73
N ARG A 458 19.11 -15.12 24.94
CA ARG A 458 19.89 -16.32 25.40
C ARG A 458 19.11 -17.63 25.31
N SER A 459 17.82 -17.60 25.52
CA SER A 459 16.98 -18.80 25.44
C SER A 459 16.67 -19.24 24.02
N VAL A 460 16.90 -18.37 23.02
CA VAL A 460 16.86 -18.69 21.60
C VAL A 460 18.16 -19.39 21.19
N GLY A 461 19.31 -18.85 21.62
CA GLY A 461 20.62 -19.40 21.31
C GLY A 461 21.75 -18.41 21.52
N THR A 462 22.87 -18.63 20.84
CA THR A 462 24.08 -17.82 20.89
C THR A 462 24.35 -17.14 19.53
N ALA A 463 25.19 -16.10 19.53
CA ALA A 463 25.59 -15.44 18.28
C ALA A 463 26.32 -16.39 17.31
N SER A 464 27.16 -17.31 17.86
CA SER A 464 27.82 -18.34 17.04
C SER A 464 26.82 -19.37 16.50
N GLY A 465 25.78 -19.71 17.28
CA GLY A 465 24.71 -20.59 16.82
C GLY A 465 23.88 -19.95 15.69
N LEU A 466 23.60 -18.65 15.81
CA LEU A 466 22.90 -17.89 14.76
C LEU A 466 23.70 -17.89 13.44
N ARG A 467 25.01 -17.65 13.51
CA ARG A 467 25.89 -17.74 12.34
C ARG A 467 25.88 -19.15 11.74
N SER A 468 26.01 -20.18 12.57
CA SER A 468 25.96 -21.56 12.10
C SER A 468 24.62 -21.94 11.44
N LEU A 469 23.51 -21.36 11.88
CA LEU A 469 22.20 -21.54 11.24
C LEU A 469 22.18 -20.87 9.87
N ALA A 470 22.63 -19.61 9.78
CA ALA A 470 22.74 -18.89 8.51
C ALA A 470 23.62 -19.63 7.51
N ASP A 471 24.84 -20.02 7.91
CA ASP A 471 25.77 -20.79 7.08
C ASP A 471 25.16 -22.12 6.61
N TYR A 472 24.42 -22.79 7.50
CA TYR A 472 23.75 -24.05 7.16
C TYR A 472 22.67 -23.83 6.08
N ILE A 473 21.77 -22.85 6.26
CA ILE A 473 20.69 -22.59 5.31
C ILE A 473 21.24 -22.16 3.94
N THR A 474 22.20 -21.24 3.94
CA THR A 474 22.87 -20.77 2.71
C THR A 474 23.62 -21.91 2.01
N GLY A 475 24.29 -22.78 2.80
CA GLY A 475 24.97 -23.96 2.28
C GLY A 475 24.03 -25.00 1.64
N GLN A 476 22.73 -24.96 1.94
CA GLN A 476 21.70 -25.79 1.29
C GLN A 476 21.02 -25.09 0.10
N GLY A 477 21.43 -23.87 -0.26
CA GLY A 477 20.86 -23.09 -1.37
C GLY A 477 19.68 -22.20 -0.99
N GLY A 478 19.35 -22.10 0.31
CA GLY A 478 18.35 -21.17 0.82
C GLY A 478 18.93 -19.78 1.12
N HIS A 479 18.06 -18.85 1.47
CA HIS A 479 18.41 -17.50 1.95
C HIS A 479 18.06 -17.37 3.42
N PHE A 480 18.91 -16.70 4.20
CA PHE A 480 18.67 -16.47 5.62
C PHE A 480 18.71 -14.98 5.94
N SER A 481 17.61 -14.46 6.47
CA SER A 481 17.47 -13.03 6.81
C SER A 481 17.11 -12.85 8.28
N LEU A 482 17.51 -11.72 8.85
CA LEU A 482 17.09 -11.25 10.16
C LEU A 482 15.98 -10.23 10.04
N GLY A 483 14.84 -10.50 10.71
CA GLY A 483 13.70 -9.59 10.76
C GLY A 483 13.98 -8.42 11.71
N LEU A 484 13.70 -7.19 11.24
CA LEU A 484 13.85 -5.93 11.99
C LEU A 484 12.68 -5.00 11.68
N ASP A 485 12.25 -4.24 12.69
CA ASP A 485 11.39 -3.07 12.51
C ASP A 485 12.14 -1.81 12.90
N PRO A 486 12.59 -1.00 11.94
CA PRO A 486 13.39 0.18 12.22
C PRO A 486 12.57 1.45 12.51
N ILE A 487 11.28 1.46 12.25
CA ILE A 487 10.41 2.64 12.36
C ILE A 487 9.56 2.62 13.63
N HIS A 488 9.01 1.47 13.97
CA HIS A 488 8.09 1.34 15.08
C HIS A 488 8.76 0.92 16.37
N ILE A 489 8.34 1.54 17.46
CA ILE A 489 8.70 1.12 18.80
C ILE A 489 7.46 1.16 19.69
N ASN A 490 7.43 0.31 20.70
CA ASN A 490 6.41 0.34 21.72
C ASN A 490 6.99 0.77 23.08
N LYS A 491 6.12 1.17 24.01
CA LYS A 491 6.49 1.66 25.32
C LYS A 491 7.30 0.67 26.16
N SER A 492 7.20 -0.62 25.89
CA SER A 492 7.93 -1.66 26.60
C SER A 492 9.41 -1.73 26.19
N GLN A 493 9.77 -1.17 25.06
CA GLN A 493 11.14 -1.13 24.54
C GLN A 493 12.04 -0.09 25.24
N GLY A 494 11.52 0.60 26.25
CA GLY A 494 12.29 1.34 27.21
C GLY A 494 12.54 2.81 26.86
N ARG A 495 13.66 3.38 27.30
CA ARG A 495 13.99 4.81 27.34
C ARG A 495 13.92 5.59 26.00
N ILE A 496 13.39 4.99 24.98
CA ILE A 496 13.32 5.59 23.65
C ILE A 496 12.30 6.73 23.58
N SER A 497 11.35 6.80 24.51
CA SER A 497 10.48 7.98 24.67
C SER A 497 11.22 9.31 24.75
N TYR A 498 12.53 9.29 25.09
CA TYR A 498 13.38 10.48 25.09
C TYR A 498 13.99 10.79 23.70
N LEU A 499 13.98 9.84 22.80
CA LEU A 499 14.47 10.03 21.43
C LEU A 499 13.35 10.47 20.49
N VAL A 500 12.13 10.21 20.89
CA VAL A 500 10.92 10.55 20.17
C VAL A 500 10.43 11.87 20.74
N ASP A 501 10.96 12.94 20.22
CA ASP A 501 10.67 14.30 20.68
C ASP A 501 9.77 14.99 19.66
N THR A 502 8.62 14.38 19.38
CA THR A 502 7.73 14.96 18.40
C THR A 502 6.29 14.77 18.82
N THR A 503 5.47 15.74 18.51
CA THR A 503 4.02 15.60 18.53
C THR A 503 3.56 14.54 17.54
N ALA A 504 4.40 14.21 16.58
CA ALA A 504 4.16 13.35 15.48
C ALA A 504 4.54 11.91 15.68
N SER A 505 5.42 11.63 16.61
CA SER A 505 5.93 10.28 16.78
C SER A 505 5.05 9.40 17.63
N LYS A 506 3.88 9.86 17.97
CA LYS A 506 2.93 9.10 18.76
C LYS A 506 1.86 8.58 17.83
N GLU A 507 2.09 7.42 17.32
CA GLU A 507 1.08 6.66 16.63
C GLU A 507 0.30 5.80 17.62
N LEU A 508 -1.00 5.81 17.50
CA LEU A 508 -1.85 4.89 18.19
C LEU A 508 -2.03 3.67 17.34
N SER A 509 -1.50 2.58 17.81
CA SER A 509 -1.74 1.31 17.20
C SER A 509 -3.20 0.92 17.37
N HIS A 510 -3.97 1.09 16.31
CA HIS A 510 -5.39 0.78 16.27
C HIS A 510 -5.68 -0.68 16.49
N TYR A 511 -4.83 -1.54 15.97
CA TYR A 511 -4.95 -2.98 16.16
C TYR A 511 -4.82 -3.40 17.61
N TYR A 512 -4.03 -2.71 18.38
CA TYR A 512 -3.75 -3.06 19.76
C TYR A 512 -4.72 -2.49 20.76
N LEU A 513 -5.39 -1.40 20.43
CA LEU A 513 -6.41 -0.80 21.29
C LEU A 513 -7.69 -1.64 21.36
N GLN A 514 -8.00 -2.39 20.32
CA GLN A 514 -9.21 -3.20 20.28
C GLN A 514 -9.08 -4.54 21.01
N ASN A 515 -7.89 -5.11 21.05
CA ASN A 515 -7.69 -6.48 21.52
C ASN A 515 -7.10 -6.58 22.88
N THR A 516 -7.01 -5.54 23.64
CA THR A 516 -6.58 -5.64 24.64
C THR A 516 -6.27 -5.89 25.77
N ALA A 517 -5.92 -6.48 25.94
CA ALA A 517 -5.08 -6.73 27.06
C ALA A 517 -3.94 -5.73 27.07
N ALA A 518 -4.23 -4.56 27.22
CA ALA A 518 -3.44 -3.45 27.76
C ALA A 518 -1.89 -3.49 27.74
N MET A 519 -1.31 -4.49 27.06
CA MET A 519 0.13 -4.69 27.12
C MET A 519 0.92 -3.82 26.19
N PHE A 520 0.32 -3.45 25.05
CA PHE A 520 1.01 -2.75 23.97
C PHE A 520 0.03 -1.76 23.36
N GLN A 521 -0.41 -0.83 24.16
CA GLN A 521 -1.45 0.12 23.80
C GLN A 521 -0.97 1.26 22.91
N GLU A 522 0.33 1.48 22.84
CA GLU A 522 0.91 2.62 22.14
C GLU A 522 2.14 2.16 21.37
N THR A 523 2.10 2.32 20.07
CA THR A 523 3.25 2.25 19.18
C THR A 523 3.64 3.67 18.78
N TYR A 524 4.93 3.94 18.72
CA TYR A 524 5.47 5.24 18.35
C TYR A 524 6.25 5.09 17.04
N VAL A 525 6.08 6.06 16.16
CA VAL A 525 6.90 6.22 14.96
C VAL A 525 8.15 7.01 15.34
N ILE A 526 9.31 6.49 15.00
CA ILE A 526 10.60 7.13 15.31
C ILE A 526 10.91 8.18 14.25
N SER A 527 11.53 9.29 14.71
CA SER A 527 12.08 10.30 13.79
C SER A 527 12.92 9.65 12.66
N PRO A 528 12.68 10.00 11.39
CA PRO A 528 13.37 9.41 10.24
C PRO A 528 14.90 9.41 10.37
N ARG A 529 15.48 10.48 10.92
CA ARG A 529 16.93 10.57 11.15
C ARG A 529 17.45 9.53 12.13
N ILE A 530 16.67 9.24 13.17
CA ILE A 530 17.03 8.24 14.18
C ILE A 530 16.87 6.84 13.57
N ALA A 531 15.78 6.61 12.85
CA ALA A 531 15.51 5.34 12.18
C ALA A 531 16.64 5.00 11.18
N ALA A 532 16.97 5.93 10.28
CA ALA A 532 18.02 5.76 9.29
C ALA A 532 19.40 5.52 9.91
N ASN A 533 19.79 6.29 10.91
CA ASN A 533 21.07 6.11 11.60
C ASN A 533 21.14 4.76 12.32
N THR A 534 20.06 4.40 13.03
CA THR A 534 20.01 3.11 13.75
C THR A 534 20.06 1.94 12.79
N LEU A 535 19.32 2.00 11.69
CA LEU A 535 19.32 0.97 10.67
C LEU A 535 20.71 0.83 10.01
N THR A 536 21.37 1.96 9.72
CA THR A 536 22.76 1.97 9.22
C THR A 536 23.73 1.33 10.22
N ASP A 537 23.61 1.59 11.52
CA ASP A 537 24.49 0.99 12.52
C ASP A 537 24.19 -0.49 12.73
N LEU A 538 22.91 -0.88 12.69
CA LEU A 538 22.50 -2.28 12.73
C LEU A 538 23.05 -3.05 11.52
N SER A 539 22.94 -2.49 10.32
CA SER A 539 23.41 -3.13 9.10
C SER A 539 24.91 -3.43 9.12
N LYS A 540 25.74 -2.50 9.65
CA LYS A 540 27.18 -2.72 9.84
C LYS A 540 27.48 -3.84 10.82
N THR A 541 26.72 -3.91 11.93
CA THR A 541 26.93 -4.93 12.97
C THR A 541 26.44 -6.31 12.51
N LEU A 542 25.45 -6.35 11.65
CA LEU A 542 24.82 -7.55 11.09
C LEU A 542 25.29 -7.84 9.65
N SER A 543 26.53 -7.47 9.32
CA SER A 543 27.07 -7.58 7.96
C SER A 543 27.06 -9.00 7.37
N ASP A 544 27.00 -10.01 8.22
CA ASP A 544 27.00 -11.42 7.81
C ASP A 544 25.59 -11.96 7.45
N TYR A 545 24.55 -11.13 7.51
CA TYR A 545 23.16 -11.57 7.34
C TYR A 545 22.40 -10.67 6.34
N ASP A 546 21.50 -11.28 5.60
CA ASP A 546 20.45 -10.56 4.88
C ASP A 546 19.44 -9.95 5.85
N LEU A 547 18.71 -8.93 5.42
CA LEU A 547 17.75 -8.24 6.27
C LEU A 547 16.33 -8.33 5.70
N SER A 548 15.37 -8.58 6.59
CA SER A 548 13.94 -8.46 6.29
C SER A 548 13.36 -7.32 7.13
N LEU A 549 12.98 -6.23 6.47
CA LEU A 549 12.58 -4.99 7.12
C LEU A 549 11.06 -4.84 7.10
N ASP A 550 10.50 -4.59 8.28
CA ASP A 550 9.11 -4.22 8.44
C ASP A 550 8.98 -2.69 8.43
N SER A 551 7.79 -2.17 8.25
CA SER A 551 7.37 -0.76 8.36
C SER A 551 8.10 0.32 7.53
N ILE A 552 9.41 0.29 7.34
CA ILE A 552 10.17 1.35 6.62
C ILE A 552 9.68 1.57 5.18
N GLY A 553 9.11 0.54 4.57
CA GLY A 553 8.54 0.65 3.22
C GLY A 553 7.19 1.36 3.21
N LYS A 554 6.42 1.23 4.27
CA LYS A 554 5.06 1.72 4.37
C LYS A 554 4.96 3.13 4.97
N GLU A 555 5.82 3.43 5.95
CA GLU A 555 5.79 4.69 6.71
C GLU A 555 6.73 5.73 6.10
N LEU A 556 6.21 6.93 5.84
CA LEU A 556 7.01 8.07 5.38
C LEU A 556 6.68 9.30 6.21
N PRO A 557 7.17 9.39 7.45
CA PRO A 557 6.90 10.54 8.32
C PRO A 557 7.84 11.71 8.05
N SER A 558 7.35 12.93 8.27
CA SER A 558 8.18 14.11 8.58
C SER A 558 8.46 14.18 10.08
N ASP A 559 9.37 15.06 10.49
CA ASP A 559 9.62 15.39 11.91
C ASP A 559 9.90 16.89 12.04
N TYR A 560 8.94 17.63 12.56
CA TYR A 560 9.03 19.08 12.76
C TYR A 560 9.53 19.47 14.16
N SER A 561 10.18 18.56 14.88
CA SER A 561 10.79 18.89 16.17
C SER A 561 11.89 19.93 16.01
N GLN A 562 11.95 20.91 16.92
CA GLN A 562 12.90 22.03 16.85
C GLN A 562 14.37 21.63 16.66
N LYS A 563 14.77 20.46 17.13
CA LYS A 563 16.17 20.00 17.09
C LYS A 563 16.50 19.09 15.93
N ARG A 564 15.50 18.53 15.26
CA ARG A 564 15.66 17.43 14.30
C ARG A 564 14.72 17.54 13.13
N SER A 565 14.29 18.74 12.83
CA SER A 565 13.36 18.97 11.72
C SER A 565 13.86 18.30 10.43
N ILE A 566 12.95 17.58 9.80
CA ILE A 566 13.15 16.95 8.51
C ILE A 566 11.80 16.93 7.78
N SER A 567 11.80 17.44 6.55
CA SER A 567 10.62 17.41 5.69
C SER A 567 10.27 15.99 5.23
N ARG A 568 9.09 15.79 4.69
CA ARG A 568 8.68 14.52 4.11
C ARG A 568 9.53 14.15 2.91
N THR A 569 9.88 15.12 2.03
CA THR A 569 10.83 14.94 0.91
C THR A 569 12.22 14.54 1.37
N ASP A 570 12.73 15.21 2.42
CA ASP A 570 14.05 14.86 2.97
C ASP A 570 14.03 13.46 3.63
N SER A 571 12.90 13.07 4.24
CA SER A 571 12.72 11.74 4.81
C SER A 571 12.73 10.66 3.73
N LEU A 572 12.04 10.89 2.62
CA LEU A 572 12.07 10.03 1.44
C LEU A 572 13.50 9.86 0.92
N SER A 573 14.18 10.96 0.67
CA SER A 573 15.58 10.96 0.20
C SER A 573 16.53 10.26 1.17
N LEU A 574 16.31 10.44 2.47
CA LEU A 574 17.09 9.78 3.52
C LEU A 574 16.86 8.27 3.53
N PHE A 575 15.61 7.82 3.40
CA PHE A 575 15.29 6.39 3.38
C PHE A 575 15.83 5.72 2.12
N VAL A 576 15.65 6.31 0.94
CA VAL A 576 16.24 5.81 -0.33
C VAL A 576 17.75 5.66 -0.18
N LYS A 577 18.45 6.71 0.27
CA LYS A 577 19.90 6.68 0.49
C LYS A 577 20.33 5.62 1.51
N THR A 578 19.56 5.45 2.59
CA THR A 578 19.85 4.46 3.62
C THR A 578 19.70 3.05 3.07
N MET A 579 18.64 2.80 2.32
CA MET A 579 18.38 1.49 1.73
C MET A 579 19.40 1.14 0.67
N ALA A 580 19.76 2.09 -0.22
CA ALA A 580 20.86 1.92 -1.20
C ALA A 580 22.16 1.47 -0.52
N GLY A 581 22.58 2.16 0.54
CA GLY A 581 23.81 1.81 1.24
C GLY A 581 23.75 0.49 2.03
N ILE A 582 22.57 -0.03 2.32
CA ILE A 582 22.39 -1.34 2.97
C ILE A 582 22.38 -2.46 1.91
N GLY A 583 21.76 -2.22 0.78
CA GLY A 583 21.61 -3.21 -0.31
C GLY A 583 22.91 -3.50 -1.09
N GLU A 584 23.95 -2.67 -0.98
CA GLU A 584 25.22 -2.87 -1.70
C GLU A 584 25.86 -4.25 -1.45
N ASP A 585 25.78 -4.78 -0.22
CA ASP A 585 26.52 -5.96 0.22
C ASP A 585 25.62 -7.16 0.62
N ARG A 586 24.30 -7.04 0.52
CA ARG A 586 23.35 -8.06 0.99
C ARG A 586 22.00 -7.94 0.35
N ARG A 587 21.19 -8.99 0.47
CA ARG A 587 19.77 -8.95 0.08
C ARG A 587 18.94 -8.24 1.15
N VAL A 588 18.00 -7.42 0.69
CA VAL A 588 17.05 -6.73 1.56
C VAL A 588 15.63 -6.98 1.08
N SER A 589 14.82 -7.60 1.94
CA SER A 589 13.39 -7.71 1.73
C SER A 589 12.62 -6.68 2.57
N VAL A 590 11.58 -6.10 2.01
CA VAL A 590 10.78 -5.05 2.67
C VAL A 590 9.30 -5.38 2.59
N ALA A 591 8.58 -5.16 3.70
CA ALA A 591 7.13 -5.37 3.75
C ALA A 591 6.39 -4.19 3.10
N THR A 592 5.51 -4.51 2.15
CA THR A 592 4.60 -3.53 1.50
C THR A 592 5.23 -2.18 1.15
N PRO A 593 6.38 -2.14 0.43
CA PRO A 593 7.08 -0.88 0.19
C PRO A 593 6.33 0.01 -0.79
N ASN A 594 6.30 1.30 -0.50
CA ASN A 594 5.93 2.33 -1.44
C ASN A 594 6.94 2.39 -2.61
N ALA A 595 6.48 2.81 -3.79
CA ALA A 595 7.26 2.73 -5.03
C ALA A 595 8.61 3.45 -4.99
N TYR A 596 8.76 4.48 -4.16
CA TYR A 596 10.03 5.20 -4.04
C TYR A 596 11.21 4.35 -3.51
N LEU A 597 10.93 3.18 -2.92
CA LEU A 597 11.97 2.22 -2.47
C LEU A 597 12.22 1.06 -3.44
N TRP A 598 11.44 0.91 -4.50
CA TRP A 598 11.54 -0.28 -5.36
C TRP A 598 12.91 -0.46 -6.03
N GLY A 599 13.61 0.62 -6.30
CA GLY A 599 14.97 0.57 -6.85
C GLY A 599 16.07 0.11 -5.87
N GLU A 600 15.74 0.02 -4.57
CA GLU A 600 16.72 -0.19 -3.49
C GLU A 600 16.45 -1.48 -2.69
N ILE A 601 15.61 -2.37 -3.21
CA ILE A 601 15.20 -3.61 -2.52
C ILE A 601 15.25 -4.81 -3.46
N ASP A 602 15.47 -5.99 -2.89
CA ASP A 602 15.54 -7.24 -3.64
C ASP A 602 14.24 -8.02 -3.65
N GLU A 603 13.42 -7.90 -2.60
CA GLU A 603 12.19 -8.65 -2.43
C GLU A 603 11.11 -7.83 -1.73
N ILE A 604 9.87 -8.05 -2.11
CA ILE A 604 8.69 -7.47 -1.45
C ILE A 604 7.98 -8.55 -0.64
N THR A 605 7.71 -8.28 0.63
CA THR A 605 6.93 -9.19 1.47
C THR A 605 5.55 -8.62 1.75
N SER A 606 4.57 -9.51 1.93
CA SER A 606 3.17 -9.14 2.22
C SER A 606 2.56 -8.18 1.20
N ILE A 607 2.84 -8.37 -0.11
CA ILE A 607 2.25 -7.52 -1.14
C ILE A 607 0.71 -7.56 -1.05
N PRO A 608 0.01 -6.44 -1.22
CA PRO A 608 -1.45 -6.44 -1.21
C PRO A 608 -2.02 -7.38 -2.27
N MET A 609 -2.98 -8.21 -1.88
CA MET A 609 -3.63 -9.21 -2.75
C MET A 609 -5.09 -8.86 -3.05
N MET A 610 -5.53 -7.69 -2.63
CA MET A 610 -6.86 -7.14 -2.84
C MET A 610 -6.86 -5.63 -2.59
N ASN A 611 -7.93 -4.96 -2.97
CA ASN A 611 -8.21 -3.56 -2.63
C ASN A 611 -8.81 -3.43 -1.21
N SER A 612 -9.11 -2.21 -0.77
CA SER A 612 -9.74 -1.93 0.53
C SER A 612 -11.24 -2.22 0.58
N GLN A 613 -11.86 -2.56 -0.55
CA GLN A 613 -13.31 -2.74 -0.69
C GLN A 613 -14.10 -1.45 -0.42
N PHE A 614 -13.57 -0.30 -0.85
CA PHE A 614 -14.31 0.95 -0.79
C PHE A 614 -15.61 0.87 -1.60
N THR A 615 -16.64 1.58 -1.17
CA THR A 615 -18.01 1.42 -1.70
C THR A 615 -18.12 1.58 -3.22
N MET A 616 -17.30 2.44 -3.83
CA MET A 616 -17.31 2.67 -5.28
C MET A 616 -16.46 1.67 -6.08
N GLU A 617 -15.62 0.89 -5.41
CA GLU A 617 -14.78 -0.09 -6.08
C GLU A 617 -15.57 -1.29 -6.53
N THR A 618 -15.45 -1.61 -7.80
CA THR A 618 -16.14 -2.74 -8.42
C THR A 618 -15.23 -3.96 -8.56
N ASP A 619 -13.94 -3.74 -8.76
CA ASP A 619 -12.97 -4.78 -9.07
C ASP A 619 -11.68 -4.59 -8.27
N SER A 620 -11.09 -5.69 -7.85
CA SER A 620 -9.71 -5.75 -7.36
C SER A 620 -8.83 -6.35 -8.45
N VAL A 621 -7.81 -5.62 -8.89
CA VAL A 621 -6.95 -6.01 -10.01
C VAL A 621 -5.49 -6.09 -9.60
N PRO A 622 -4.67 -6.96 -10.21
CA PRO A 622 -3.26 -7.15 -9.84
C PRO A 622 -2.34 -6.11 -10.49
N PHE A 623 -2.65 -4.82 -10.36
CA PHE A 623 -1.85 -3.78 -11.01
C PHE A 623 -0.40 -3.77 -10.53
N LEU A 624 -0.19 -3.80 -9.20
CA LEU A 624 1.17 -3.83 -8.62
C LEU A 624 1.94 -5.06 -9.10
N GLN A 625 1.27 -6.22 -9.11
CA GLN A 625 1.86 -7.48 -9.53
C GLN A 625 2.21 -7.45 -11.03
N MET A 626 1.36 -6.85 -11.85
CA MET A 626 1.65 -6.66 -13.28
C MET A 626 2.85 -5.76 -13.52
N VAL A 627 3.06 -4.76 -12.69
CA VAL A 627 4.25 -3.89 -12.77
C VAL A 627 5.51 -4.65 -12.35
N LEU A 628 5.44 -5.42 -11.26
CA LEU A 628 6.60 -5.98 -10.57
C LEU A 628 7.03 -7.38 -11.04
N LYS A 629 6.11 -8.21 -11.56
CA LYS A 629 6.43 -9.60 -11.94
C LYS A 629 7.51 -9.67 -13.01
N GLY A 630 8.57 -10.43 -12.73
CA GLY A 630 9.76 -10.54 -13.56
C GLY A 630 10.82 -9.46 -13.29
N TYR A 631 10.60 -8.59 -12.28
CA TYR A 631 11.52 -7.52 -11.87
C TYR A 631 11.89 -7.62 -10.39
N ILE A 632 10.92 -7.59 -9.50
CA ILE A 632 11.14 -7.74 -8.06
C ILE A 632 10.29 -8.93 -7.59
N PRO A 633 10.88 -9.98 -7.01
CA PRO A 633 10.15 -11.08 -6.39
C PRO A 633 9.24 -10.57 -5.26
N TYR A 634 8.03 -11.10 -5.18
CA TYR A 634 7.09 -10.67 -4.14
C TYR A 634 6.30 -11.85 -3.56
N TYR A 635 6.05 -11.76 -2.27
CA TYR A 635 5.34 -12.77 -1.49
C TYR A 635 3.96 -12.28 -1.06
N ALA A 636 2.98 -13.18 -1.12
CA ALA A 636 1.66 -12.96 -0.56
C ALA A 636 1.72 -12.77 0.97
N PRO A 637 0.68 -12.24 1.62
CA PRO A 637 0.53 -12.27 3.07
C PRO A 637 0.64 -13.69 3.61
N TYR A 638 1.01 -13.85 4.88
CA TYR A 638 1.17 -15.17 5.49
C TYR A 638 -0.07 -16.04 5.32
N ALA A 639 0.08 -17.15 4.60
CA ALA A 639 -1.04 -18.03 4.27
C ALA A 639 -1.76 -18.52 5.53
N ASN A 640 -1.01 -18.91 6.57
CA ASN A 640 -1.59 -19.36 7.84
C ASN A 640 -2.20 -18.25 8.71
N GLN A 641 -2.23 -17.01 8.23
CA GLN A 641 -2.92 -15.89 8.90
C GLN A 641 -4.20 -15.47 8.16
N GLY A 642 -4.89 -16.41 7.55
CA GLY A 642 -6.17 -16.21 6.88
C GLY A 642 -6.13 -16.36 5.37
N PHE A 643 -4.94 -16.49 4.75
CA PHE A 643 -4.76 -16.55 3.31
C PHE A 643 -4.48 -17.97 2.77
N TYR A 644 -4.91 -19.01 3.48
CA TYR A 644 -4.70 -20.43 3.12
C TYR A 644 -5.92 -21.11 2.48
N ARG A 645 -7.06 -20.45 2.42
CA ARG A 645 -8.27 -20.99 1.79
C ARG A 645 -8.05 -21.19 0.30
N GLN A 646 -8.78 -22.12 -0.32
CA GLN A 646 -8.62 -22.45 -1.73
C GLN A 646 -8.71 -21.24 -2.65
N ALA A 647 -9.67 -20.35 -2.43
CA ALA A 647 -9.79 -19.10 -3.18
C ALA A 647 -8.57 -18.18 -3.00
N CYS A 648 -7.97 -18.14 -1.81
CA CYS A 648 -6.76 -17.35 -1.55
C CYS A 648 -5.53 -17.95 -2.26
N ILE A 649 -5.43 -19.27 -2.31
CA ILE A 649 -4.37 -19.96 -3.07
C ILE A 649 -4.53 -19.67 -4.57
N LEU A 650 -5.75 -19.73 -5.09
CA LEU A 650 -6.05 -19.36 -6.48
C LEU A 650 -5.72 -17.88 -6.75
N ARG A 651 -6.00 -16.99 -5.80
CA ARG A 651 -5.61 -15.58 -5.88
C ARG A 651 -4.08 -15.42 -5.90
N THR A 652 -3.36 -16.22 -5.10
CA THR A 652 -1.89 -16.23 -5.10
C THR A 652 -1.35 -16.63 -6.48
N ILE A 653 -1.96 -17.63 -7.11
CA ILE A 653 -1.63 -18.08 -8.49
C ILE A 653 -1.96 -16.99 -9.51
N GLU A 654 -3.18 -16.46 -9.49
CA GLU A 654 -3.62 -15.38 -10.38
C GLU A 654 -2.71 -14.16 -10.32
N TYR A 655 -2.34 -13.74 -9.14
CA TYR A 655 -1.50 -12.55 -8.91
C TYR A 655 0.01 -12.85 -9.06
N GLY A 656 0.38 -14.11 -9.34
CA GLY A 656 1.77 -14.51 -9.54
C GLY A 656 2.67 -14.34 -8.32
N ALA A 657 2.08 -14.30 -7.11
CA ALA A 657 2.79 -14.10 -5.86
C ALA A 657 3.33 -15.43 -5.32
N TYR A 658 4.39 -15.35 -4.52
CA TYR A 658 4.93 -16.53 -3.85
C TYR A 658 4.32 -16.74 -2.47
N PRO A 659 4.15 -17.99 -2.01
CA PRO A 659 3.57 -18.26 -0.71
C PRO A 659 4.50 -17.86 0.44
N SER A 660 3.92 -17.42 1.56
CA SER A 660 4.65 -17.13 2.79
C SER A 660 3.92 -17.66 4.01
N PHE A 661 4.67 -18.02 5.05
CA PHE A 661 4.15 -18.55 6.31
C PHE A 661 4.88 -17.95 7.51
N LEU A 662 4.13 -17.66 8.57
CA LEU A 662 4.66 -17.23 9.86
C LEU A 662 4.56 -18.41 10.83
N VAL A 663 5.68 -18.89 11.37
CA VAL A 663 5.72 -20.10 12.19
C VAL A 663 6.47 -19.93 13.50
N MET A 664 6.30 -20.89 14.40
CA MET A 664 7.13 -21.06 15.59
C MET A 664 7.34 -22.55 15.90
N GLY A 665 8.45 -22.88 16.55
CA GLY A 665 8.76 -24.24 16.94
C GLY A 665 8.09 -24.69 18.24
N ALA A 666 7.42 -23.80 18.96
CA ALA A 666 6.71 -24.10 20.21
C ALA A 666 5.21 -24.32 19.99
N GLU A 667 4.57 -24.92 20.96
CA GLU A 667 3.13 -25.09 21.02
C GLU A 667 2.37 -23.75 21.03
N ASN A 668 1.21 -23.66 20.39
CA ASN A 668 0.38 -22.44 20.31
C ASN A 668 0.00 -21.86 21.68
N SER A 669 -0.05 -22.68 22.73
CA SER A 669 -0.28 -22.23 24.12
C SER A 669 0.76 -21.22 24.61
N GLN A 670 1.95 -21.17 23.98
CA GLN A 670 3.01 -20.23 24.33
C GLN A 670 2.70 -18.79 23.88
N LEU A 671 1.76 -18.58 22.97
CA LEU A 671 1.27 -17.25 22.54
C LEU A 671 0.44 -16.55 23.63
N LEU A 672 -0.09 -17.30 24.61
CA LEU A 672 -0.91 -16.72 25.68
C LEU A 672 -0.14 -15.66 26.48
N LYS A 673 -0.77 -14.51 26.68
CA LYS A 673 -0.21 -13.33 27.35
C LYS A 673 0.98 -12.70 26.63
N THR A 674 1.10 -12.91 25.34
CA THR A 674 2.01 -12.19 24.46
C THR A 674 1.22 -11.31 23.47
N PRO A 675 1.83 -10.32 22.82
CA PRO A 675 1.19 -9.55 21.74
C PRO A 675 0.74 -10.39 20.56
N LEU A 676 1.33 -11.55 20.36
CA LEU A 676 1.00 -12.47 19.27
C LEU A 676 -0.21 -13.38 19.56
N VAL A 677 -0.93 -13.14 20.65
CA VAL A 677 -2.10 -13.98 21.03
C VAL A 677 -3.15 -14.02 19.94
N ASP A 678 -3.30 -12.96 19.16
CA ASP A 678 -4.27 -12.85 18.08
C ASP A 678 -3.89 -13.65 16.82
N ARG A 679 -2.65 -14.12 16.74
CA ARG A 679 -2.19 -14.96 15.63
C ARG A 679 -2.67 -16.41 15.73
N PHE A 680 -3.28 -16.80 16.85
CA PHE A 680 -3.97 -18.05 17.19
C PHE A 680 -3.15 -19.33 16.98
N SER A 681 -2.58 -19.56 15.79
CA SER A 681 -1.88 -20.79 15.42
C SER A 681 -0.65 -20.48 14.58
N LEU A 682 0.52 -20.65 15.21
CA LEU A 682 1.84 -20.52 14.58
C LEU A 682 2.69 -21.78 14.71
N CYS A 683 2.24 -22.81 15.47
CA CYS A 683 3.02 -24.03 15.67
C CYS A 683 3.30 -24.71 14.33
N PHE A 684 4.58 -24.89 14.00
CA PHE A 684 4.99 -25.46 12.72
C PHE A 684 4.41 -26.86 12.48
N ASP A 685 4.34 -27.70 13.53
CA ASP A 685 3.80 -29.04 13.41
C ASP A 685 2.32 -29.08 12.95
N ASP A 686 1.55 -28.01 13.26
CA ASP A 686 0.17 -27.88 12.81
C ASP A 686 0.08 -27.45 11.34
N TRP A 687 1.12 -26.80 10.81
CA TRP A 687 1.10 -26.18 9.48
C TRP A 687 1.97 -26.86 8.43
N GLU A 688 2.89 -27.75 8.80
CA GLU A 688 3.84 -28.40 7.88
C GLU A 688 3.14 -28.96 6.63
N GLY A 689 2.12 -29.80 6.81
CA GLY A 689 1.40 -30.40 5.70
C GLY A 689 0.69 -29.35 4.81
N THR A 690 0.18 -28.26 5.41
CA THR A 690 -0.45 -27.14 4.66
C THR A 690 0.60 -26.33 3.91
N ILE A 691 1.79 -26.12 4.47
CA ILE A 691 2.92 -25.48 3.81
C ILE A 691 3.29 -26.27 2.56
N GLY A 692 3.53 -27.57 2.70
CA GLY A 692 3.88 -28.46 1.59
C GLY A 692 2.84 -28.46 0.47
N THR A 693 1.57 -28.66 0.80
CA THR A 693 0.49 -28.71 -0.20
C THR A 693 0.25 -27.35 -0.88
N THR A 694 0.31 -26.26 -0.14
CA THR A 694 0.18 -24.91 -0.70
C THR A 694 1.34 -24.61 -1.65
N TYR A 695 2.57 -24.88 -1.23
CA TYR A 695 3.75 -24.67 -2.05
C TYR A 695 3.66 -25.46 -3.35
N GLN A 696 3.40 -26.78 -3.28
CA GLN A 696 3.31 -27.64 -4.47
C GLN A 696 2.25 -27.14 -5.45
N ARG A 697 1.09 -26.70 -4.97
CA ARG A 697 0.01 -26.20 -5.81
C ARG A 697 0.40 -24.88 -6.50
N VAL A 698 0.97 -23.93 -5.78
CA VAL A 698 1.43 -22.65 -6.36
C VAL A 698 2.61 -22.86 -7.30
N ASN A 699 3.56 -23.75 -6.95
CA ASN A 699 4.71 -24.09 -7.78
C ASN A 699 4.27 -24.72 -9.11
N ALA A 700 3.28 -25.63 -9.10
CA ALA A 700 2.73 -26.24 -10.31
C ALA A 700 2.17 -25.20 -11.30
N ALA A 701 1.64 -24.09 -10.80
CA ALA A 701 1.15 -23.00 -11.62
C ALA A 701 2.26 -22.05 -12.08
N LEU A 702 3.12 -21.61 -11.16
CA LEU A 702 3.99 -20.46 -11.37
C LEU A 702 5.42 -20.78 -11.80
N SER A 703 5.90 -22.03 -11.65
CA SER A 703 7.23 -22.43 -12.13
C SER A 703 7.41 -22.21 -13.65
N ALA A 704 6.33 -22.33 -14.42
CA ALA A 704 6.34 -22.09 -15.86
C ALA A 704 6.49 -20.61 -16.26
N VAL A 705 6.27 -19.71 -15.32
CA VAL A 705 6.29 -18.24 -15.50
C VAL A 705 7.32 -17.56 -14.61
N GLU A 706 8.25 -18.33 -14.06
CA GLU A 706 9.33 -17.78 -13.26
C GLU A 706 10.22 -16.87 -14.13
N GLY A 707 10.49 -15.65 -13.63
CA GLY A 707 11.20 -14.61 -14.38
C GLY A 707 10.43 -13.97 -15.55
N ALA A 708 9.22 -14.47 -15.86
CA ALA A 708 8.38 -13.87 -16.90
C ALA A 708 7.56 -12.68 -16.36
N ALA A 709 7.36 -11.65 -17.18
CA ALA A 709 6.53 -10.51 -16.83
C ALA A 709 5.08 -10.69 -17.25
N MET A 710 4.15 -10.28 -16.40
CA MET A 710 2.74 -10.25 -16.76
C MET A 710 2.49 -9.25 -17.89
N GLN A 711 1.77 -9.68 -18.92
CA GLN A 711 1.38 -8.83 -20.05
C GLN A 711 -0.08 -8.46 -20.02
N GLU A 712 -0.94 -9.39 -19.65
CA GLU A 712 -2.37 -9.15 -19.59
C GLU A 712 -2.97 -9.91 -18.41
N HIS A 713 -3.91 -9.28 -17.75
CA HIS A 713 -4.85 -9.89 -16.82
C HIS A 713 -6.26 -9.58 -17.30
N ARG A 714 -7.07 -10.61 -17.53
CA ARG A 714 -8.39 -10.44 -18.14
C ARG A 714 -9.42 -11.40 -17.57
N ALA A 715 -10.56 -10.88 -17.13
CA ALA A 715 -11.74 -11.69 -16.86
C ALA A 715 -12.37 -12.14 -18.19
N LEU A 716 -12.44 -13.45 -18.41
CA LEU A 716 -13.00 -14.02 -19.64
C LEU A 716 -14.50 -14.23 -19.55
N ILE A 717 -14.93 -14.80 -18.44
CA ILE A 717 -16.34 -14.95 -18.02
C ILE A 717 -16.40 -14.77 -16.51
N SER A 718 -17.59 -14.66 -15.95
CA SER A 718 -17.76 -14.54 -14.50
C SER A 718 -17.03 -15.65 -13.75
N GLY A 719 -16.14 -15.28 -12.84
CA GLY A 719 -15.34 -16.19 -12.03
C GLY A 719 -14.18 -16.90 -12.75
N VAL A 720 -13.87 -16.56 -14.01
CA VAL A 720 -12.73 -17.15 -14.74
C VAL A 720 -11.83 -16.07 -15.31
N VAL A 721 -10.57 -16.13 -14.91
CA VAL A 721 -9.55 -15.15 -15.27
C VAL A 721 -8.41 -15.81 -16.05
N ARG A 722 -7.87 -15.08 -17.03
CA ARG A 722 -6.63 -15.42 -17.72
C ARG A 722 -5.54 -14.41 -17.41
N VAL A 723 -4.35 -14.90 -17.10
CA VAL A 723 -3.13 -14.11 -16.95
C VAL A 723 -2.13 -14.55 -18.01
N GLN A 724 -1.72 -13.63 -18.87
CA GLN A 724 -0.73 -13.89 -19.91
C GLN A 724 0.63 -13.32 -19.54
N TYR A 725 1.68 -14.07 -19.89
CA TYR A 725 3.06 -13.71 -19.61
C TYR A 725 3.85 -13.54 -20.91
N ASP A 726 4.93 -12.77 -20.87
CA ASP A 726 5.76 -12.45 -22.04
C ASP A 726 6.56 -13.62 -22.60
N ASN A 727 6.65 -14.73 -21.87
CA ASN A 727 7.22 -15.98 -22.35
C ASN A 727 6.22 -16.87 -23.12
N GLY A 728 5.03 -16.35 -23.42
CA GLY A 728 3.96 -17.05 -24.16
C GLY A 728 3.10 -17.98 -23.30
N VAL A 729 3.37 -18.10 -22.01
CA VAL A 729 2.55 -18.92 -21.10
C VAL A 729 1.31 -18.14 -20.66
N SER A 730 0.18 -18.84 -20.57
CA SER A 730 -1.06 -18.32 -19.99
C SER A 730 -1.48 -19.19 -18.80
N VAL A 731 -1.85 -18.54 -17.69
CA VAL A 731 -2.44 -19.18 -16.51
C VAL A 731 -3.92 -18.82 -16.47
N TYR A 732 -4.77 -19.83 -16.40
CA TYR A 732 -6.22 -19.69 -16.26
C TYR A 732 -6.62 -20.08 -14.86
N VAL A 733 -7.44 -19.27 -14.21
CA VAL A 733 -7.92 -19.50 -12.84
C VAL A 733 -9.45 -19.53 -12.85
N ASN A 734 -10.04 -20.58 -12.32
CA ASN A 734 -11.48 -20.76 -12.23
C ASN A 734 -11.92 -20.74 -10.75
N TYR A 735 -12.65 -19.72 -10.37
CA TYR A 735 -13.22 -19.56 -9.02
C TYR A 735 -14.61 -20.18 -8.89
N ASN A 736 -15.19 -20.68 -9.98
CA ASN A 736 -16.48 -21.37 -9.96
C ASN A 736 -16.31 -22.81 -9.44
N SER A 737 -17.38 -23.38 -8.91
CA SER A 737 -17.41 -24.77 -8.45
C SER A 737 -17.38 -25.81 -9.58
N ASP A 738 -17.78 -25.41 -10.78
CA ASP A 738 -17.90 -26.29 -11.95
C ASP A 738 -16.75 -26.06 -12.93
N ALA A 739 -16.39 -27.12 -13.66
CA ALA A 739 -15.41 -27.03 -14.75
C ALA A 739 -15.92 -26.14 -15.88
N VAL A 740 -15.03 -25.33 -16.45
CA VAL A 740 -15.35 -24.39 -17.53
C VAL A 740 -14.33 -24.55 -18.66
N THR A 741 -14.78 -24.44 -19.90
CA THR A 741 -13.90 -24.44 -21.08
C THR A 741 -13.89 -23.04 -21.70
N VAL A 742 -12.73 -22.38 -21.69
CA VAL A 742 -12.48 -21.04 -22.26
C VAL A 742 -11.19 -21.07 -23.09
N ASP A 743 -11.12 -20.38 -24.20
CA ASP A 743 -9.97 -20.35 -25.12
C ASP A 743 -9.47 -21.78 -25.55
N GLY A 744 -10.36 -22.77 -25.54
CA GLY A 744 -10.03 -24.17 -25.79
C GLY A 744 -9.27 -24.85 -24.64
N VAL A 745 -9.27 -24.27 -23.45
CA VAL A 745 -8.70 -24.82 -22.22
C VAL A 745 -9.83 -25.16 -21.25
N THR A 746 -9.85 -26.43 -20.78
CA THR A 746 -10.75 -26.82 -19.69
C THR A 746 -10.07 -26.56 -18.35
N VAL A 747 -10.71 -25.80 -17.49
CA VAL A 747 -10.26 -25.50 -16.12
C VAL A 747 -11.26 -26.09 -15.16
N GLU A 748 -10.81 -27.01 -14.32
CA GLU A 748 -11.65 -27.63 -13.31
C GLU A 748 -12.20 -26.61 -12.29
N GLY A 749 -13.27 -26.96 -11.59
CA GLY A 749 -13.87 -26.08 -10.58
C GLY A 749 -12.93 -25.82 -9.41
N LEU A 750 -12.81 -24.57 -8.98
CA LEU A 750 -11.89 -24.10 -7.92
C LEU A 750 -10.44 -24.55 -8.20
N ASP A 751 -10.01 -24.45 -9.45
CA ASP A 751 -8.68 -24.87 -9.88
C ASP A 751 -8.09 -23.94 -10.94
N PHE A 752 -6.92 -24.28 -11.45
CA PHE A 752 -6.19 -23.53 -12.48
C PHE A 752 -5.73 -24.46 -13.62
N ALA A 753 -5.40 -23.85 -14.74
CA ALA A 753 -4.74 -24.54 -15.85
C ALA A 753 -3.61 -23.67 -16.42
N VAL A 754 -2.51 -24.30 -16.83
CA VAL A 754 -1.37 -23.65 -17.48
C VAL A 754 -1.30 -24.06 -18.93
N LYS A 755 -1.39 -23.09 -19.82
CA LYS A 755 -1.24 -23.30 -21.28
C LYS A 755 0.09 -22.70 -21.72
N ARG A 756 0.93 -23.51 -22.32
CA ARG A 756 2.16 -23.06 -22.98
C ARG A 756 1.84 -22.74 -24.43
N GLY A 757 2.29 -21.59 -24.91
CA GLY A 757 2.10 -21.11 -26.27
C GLY A 757 2.85 -21.91 -27.30
#